data_d72bfb1f54cc8c5aa1a0041b0c5b1899
#
_entry.id   d72bfb1f54cc8c5aa1a0041b0c5b1899
#
_cell.length_a   1.000
_cell.length_b   1.000
_cell.length_c   1.000
_cell.angle_alpha   90.00
_cell.angle_beta   90.00
_cell.angle_gamma   90.00
#
_symmetry.space_group_name_H-M   'P 1'
#
loop_
_entity.id
_entity.type
_entity.pdbx_description
1 polymer ?
#
loop_
_entity_poly.entity_id
_entity_poly.type
_entity_poly.pdbx_seq_one_letter_code
_entity_poly.pdbx_strand_id
1 'polypeptide(L)'
;MNLRFSPPITGITAAIGSLFGRGPGKKDDTDGKVIDVDRDGNTLFKEDIIHNILEELEKRRGQRSTLEQQWTLNANFLCGNQYCEVRPYTGEIEQLEPVYDWLNRETFNNIAPLIQTRIANLKKINYMMKVKPATNELEDYAKAEVSTSVLQYTQKATDFEAKKDTMIYWNELCGNCFWLTWWDKDKGEKFASETVLSVKDDGTESKKERAFYQGDIDYGLITPYEVFPESIFKQGVENQRSVILEQVKSVEDIYDLYGIDVEGSAIETFELTPVASGGGLGYENTVISLGHRTAENAEKVITYFERPSKYKPNGLMVIIVGDEHLVYYGDMPYSRIPIIQSVCHEVPGQFFGKSVIQDLIPYQRTYNGCINSIHEYIKRLSLGNLLTEEGSIDIEEYEQHGLEPGAFLVYKNGTNPPVPVQNGSLPTEIMSERYNLKSDMEYVAGVSQLMVTGNAPQTNMSGTAIANLAEIDNTRLSLTGDHIRNSIRKLAVLWLEIYKRYATTHRILNYVGANDIGKALVWSAEDINSYDVEYVTENELLMSEDVQKQRFFDMYNMGLFTDDNGRIPMRVKIRAMEYMKAGNYTDIMNLNLLQMQAAQRENVFFENGVVPKISDFDEHEIHIEEHLRYILQMEFQILKLKKPEYAEALENHLREHKQLAELEKQQNAAMQMQSAAMQNM
;
A
#
# COMPACT_ATOMS: atom_id res chain seq x y z
N MET A 1 -0.24 -2.53 19.14
CA MET A 1 0.61 -1.98 18.05
C MET A 1 -0.02 -0.64 17.67
N ASN A 2 0.53 0.46 18.19
CA ASN A 2 -0.01 1.80 17.93
C ASN A 2 0.32 2.19 16.48
N LEU A 3 -0.61 1.95 15.58
CA LEU A 3 -0.56 2.55 14.26
C LEU A 3 -0.89 4.04 14.42
N ARG A 4 0.13 4.85 14.65
CA ARG A 4 0.03 6.28 14.41
C ARG A 4 -0.11 6.45 12.91
N PHE A 5 -1.33 6.66 12.45
CA PHE A 5 -1.55 7.12 11.09
C PHE A 5 -0.90 8.50 10.95
N SER A 6 -0.18 8.66 9.86
CA SER A 6 0.51 9.89 9.53
C SER A 6 -0.45 11.08 9.54
N PRO A 7 0.03 12.28 9.87
CA PRO A 7 -0.80 13.47 9.89
C PRO A 7 -1.45 13.73 8.53
N PRO A 8 -2.52 14.51 8.52
CA PRO A 8 -3.28 14.81 7.31
C PRO A 8 -2.38 15.38 6.22
N ILE A 9 -2.79 15.13 5.01
CA ILE A 9 -2.15 15.52 3.76
C ILE A 9 -2.07 17.06 3.70
N THR A 10 -0.99 17.62 4.20
CA THR A 10 -0.75 19.06 4.19
C THR A 10 -0.31 19.59 2.82
N GLY A 11 0.05 18.72 1.90
CA GLY A 11 0.78 19.10 0.68
C GLY A 11 0.00 19.67 -0.49
N ILE A 12 -1.27 19.25 -0.77
CA ILE A 12 -2.01 19.76 -1.95
C ILE A 12 -2.19 21.25 -1.89
N THR A 13 -2.44 21.71 -0.72
CA THR A 13 -2.83 23.08 -0.42
C THR A 13 -1.65 24.01 -0.37
N ALA A 14 -0.47 23.54 0.06
CA ALA A 14 0.77 24.28 -0.05
C ALA A 14 1.15 24.54 -1.52
N ALA A 15 1.02 23.52 -2.37
CA ALA A 15 1.25 23.68 -3.81
C ALA A 15 0.33 24.73 -4.46
N ILE A 16 -0.91 24.81 -4.01
CA ILE A 16 -1.90 25.76 -4.56
C ILE A 16 -1.70 27.16 -3.99
N GLY A 17 -1.45 27.29 -2.69
CA GLY A 17 -1.13 28.59 -2.09
C GLY A 17 0.11 29.26 -2.71
N SER A 18 1.14 28.46 -3.04
CA SER A 18 2.36 28.95 -3.68
C SER A 18 2.18 29.25 -5.19
N LEU A 19 1.19 28.66 -5.88
CA LEU A 19 0.86 28.99 -7.26
C LEU A 19 0.39 30.46 -7.43
N PHE A 20 -0.14 31.07 -6.37
CA PHE A 20 -0.77 32.38 -6.46
C PHE A 20 -0.01 33.54 -5.83
N GLY A 21 1.20 33.33 -5.28
CA GLY A 21 2.05 34.44 -4.85
C GLY A 21 1.44 35.39 -3.82
N ARG A 22 0.40 34.98 -3.08
CA ARG A 22 -0.23 35.80 -2.06
C ARG A 22 0.53 35.62 -0.74
N GLY A 23 1.25 36.63 -0.37
CA GLY A 23 1.75 36.78 0.99
C GLY A 23 0.59 36.98 2.00
N PRO A 24 0.81 36.68 3.28
CA PRO A 24 -0.24 36.80 4.30
C PRO A 24 -0.76 38.24 4.36
N GLY A 25 -2.08 38.40 4.30
CA GLY A 25 -2.73 39.65 4.64
C GLY A 25 -3.45 40.46 3.58
N LYS A 26 -3.83 39.88 2.43
CA LYS A 26 -4.83 40.55 1.56
C LYS A 26 -6.24 40.03 1.87
N LYS A 27 -7.08 40.91 2.41
CA LYS A 27 -8.53 40.72 2.51
C LYS A 27 -9.10 40.34 1.14
N ASP A 28 -10.06 39.45 1.15
CA ASP A 28 -10.83 38.98 -0.01
C ASP A 28 -11.48 40.16 -0.76
N ASP A 29 -10.87 40.63 -1.84
CA ASP A 29 -11.34 41.75 -2.66
C ASP A 29 -12.37 41.27 -3.72
N THR A 30 -12.92 40.05 -3.55
CA THR A 30 -13.82 39.42 -4.52
C THR A 30 -15.30 39.55 -4.20
N ASP A 31 -15.67 40.17 -3.06
CA ASP A 31 -17.06 40.43 -2.73
C ASP A 31 -17.69 41.32 -3.78
N GLY A 32 -18.73 40.78 -4.42
CA GLY A 32 -19.52 41.51 -5.47
C GLY A 32 -18.93 41.50 -6.88
N LYS A 33 -17.81 40.75 -7.14
CA LYS A 33 -17.29 40.58 -8.51
C LYS A 33 -17.85 39.26 -9.12
N VAL A 34 -18.25 39.34 -10.38
CA VAL A 34 -18.58 38.16 -11.19
C VAL A 34 -17.32 37.31 -11.35
N ILE A 35 -17.40 36.03 -10.95
CA ILE A 35 -16.27 35.10 -11.02
C ILE A 35 -16.37 34.26 -12.30
N ASP A 36 -17.56 33.77 -12.64
CA ASP A 36 -17.79 32.93 -13.82
C ASP A 36 -19.20 33.16 -14.39
N VAL A 37 -19.49 32.56 -15.52
CA VAL A 37 -20.80 32.59 -16.18
C VAL A 37 -21.28 31.16 -16.36
N ASP A 38 -22.50 30.88 -15.92
CA ASP A 38 -23.12 29.55 -16.04
C ASP A 38 -23.40 29.22 -17.52
N ARG A 39 -23.73 27.94 -17.79
CA ARG A 39 -24.09 27.44 -19.13
C ARG A 39 -25.26 28.19 -19.76
N ASP A 40 -26.15 28.67 -18.92
CA ASP A 40 -27.36 29.44 -19.32
C ASP A 40 -27.11 30.95 -19.46
N GLY A 41 -25.84 31.38 -19.26
CA GLY A 41 -25.44 32.77 -19.37
C GLY A 41 -25.66 33.63 -18.13
N ASN A 42 -25.97 32.99 -16.97
CA ASN A 42 -26.13 33.71 -15.71
C ASN A 42 -24.74 33.96 -15.08
N THR A 43 -24.58 35.14 -14.51
CA THR A 43 -23.37 35.53 -13.78
C THR A 43 -23.32 34.82 -12.41
N LEU A 44 -22.21 34.15 -12.12
CA LEU A 44 -21.99 33.48 -10.84
C LEU A 44 -21.13 34.37 -9.94
N PHE A 45 -21.62 34.60 -8.73
CA PHE A 45 -20.90 35.26 -7.65
C PHE A 45 -20.25 34.23 -6.73
N LYS A 46 -19.38 34.69 -5.83
CA LYS A 46 -18.68 33.84 -4.84
C LYS A 46 -19.67 33.00 -4.03
N GLU A 47 -20.72 33.62 -3.53
CA GLU A 47 -21.74 32.98 -2.71
C GLU A 47 -22.51 31.89 -3.47
N ASP A 48 -22.84 32.15 -4.76
CA ASP A 48 -23.53 31.16 -5.58
C ASP A 48 -22.69 29.93 -5.85
N ILE A 49 -21.37 30.11 -6.06
CA ILE A 49 -20.43 28.99 -6.29
C ILE A 49 -20.33 28.13 -5.03
N ILE A 50 -20.15 28.76 -3.86
CA ILE A 50 -20.07 28.07 -2.58
C ILE A 50 -21.36 27.29 -2.33
N HIS A 51 -22.52 27.96 -2.45
CA HIS A 51 -23.81 27.35 -2.22
C HIS A 51 -24.06 26.14 -3.13
N ASN A 52 -23.81 26.27 -4.42
CA ASN A 52 -24.00 25.18 -5.38
C ASN A 52 -23.12 23.95 -5.07
N ILE A 53 -21.86 24.17 -4.65
CA ILE A 53 -20.96 23.07 -4.33
C ILE A 53 -21.37 22.39 -3.00
N LEU A 54 -21.80 23.15 -2.00
CA LEU A 54 -22.29 22.61 -0.72
C LEU A 54 -23.58 21.81 -0.92
N GLU A 55 -24.53 22.32 -1.71
CA GLU A 55 -25.76 21.58 -2.03
C GLU A 55 -25.46 20.27 -2.76
N GLU A 56 -24.53 20.32 -3.72
CA GLU A 56 -24.10 19.10 -4.42
C GLU A 56 -23.38 18.10 -3.50
N LEU A 57 -22.56 18.58 -2.56
CA LEU A 57 -21.89 17.74 -1.54
C LEU A 57 -22.91 17.03 -0.67
N GLU A 58 -23.92 17.74 -0.14
CA GLU A 58 -24.98 17.14 0.70
C GLU A 58 -25.78 16.08 -0.07
N LYS A 59 -26.10 16.34 -1.33
CA LYS A 59 -26.77 15.35 -2.18
C LYS A 59 -25.93 14.10 -2.37
N ARG A 60 -24.62 14.23 -2.61
CA ARG A 60 -23.68 13.11 -2.75
C ARG A 60 -23.49 12.35 -1.44
N ARG A 61 -23.47 13.06 -0.31
CA ARG A 61 -23.42 12.47 1.05
C ARG A 61 -24.63 11.57 1.28
N GLY A 62 -25.84 12.05 0.94
CA GLY A 62 -27.05 11.23 1.04
C GLY A 62 -27.00 9.96 0.19
N GLN A 63 -26.43 10.02 -1.02
CA GLN A 63 -26.29 8.84 -1.87
C GLN A 63 -25.29 7.82 -1.34
N ARG A 64 -24.28 8.25 -0.61
CA ARG A 64 -23.20 7.39 -0.08
C ARG A 64 -23.49 6.85 1.33
N SER A 65 -24.44 7.42 2.06
CA SER A 65 -24.70 7.12 3.49
C SER A 65 -24.79 5.63 3.81
N THR A 66 -25.49 4.85 2.98
CA THR A 66 -25.62 3.40 3.19
C THR A 66 -24.27 2.65 3.09
N LEU A 67 -23.37 3.13 2.22
CA LEU A 67 -22.03 2.54 2.08
C LEU A 67 -21.15 2.91 3.28
N GLU A 68 -21.24 4.12 3.80
CA GLU A 68 -20.54 4.53 5.01
C GLU A 68 -20.93 3.68 6.21
N GLN A 69 -22.23 3.43 6.36
CA GLN A 69 -22.76 2.54 7.40
C GLN A 69 -22.16 1.15 7.29
N GLN A 70 -22.08 0.60 6.08
CA GLN A 70 -21.47 -0.70 5.84
C GLN A 70 -19.96 -0.71 6.17
N TRP A 71 -19.21 0.33 5.79
CA TRP A 71 -17.80 0.44 6.12
C TRP A 71 -17.56 0.53 7.63
N THR A 72 -18.37 1.29 8.31
CA THR A 72 -18.35 1.42 9.78
C THR A 72 -18.66 0.08 10.45
N LEU A 73 -19.64 -0.67 9.94
CA LEU A 73 -19.95 -2.02 10.42
C LEU A 73 -18.77 -2.99 10.20
N ASN A 74 -18.15 -2.96 9.02
CA ASN A 74 -16.97 -3.79 8.70
C ASN A 74 -15.84 -3.56 9.70
N ALA A 75 -15.58 -2.29 10.03
CA ALA A 75 -14.53 -1.92 10.94
C ALA A 75 -14.83 -2.38 12.39
N ASN A 76 -16.07 -2.24 12.83
CA ASN A 76 -16.49 -2.76 14.14
C ASN A 76 -16.29 -4.28 14.22
N PHE A 77 -16.69 -5.02 13.19
CA PHE A 77 -16.51 -6.47 13.16
C PHE A 77 -15.03 -6.89 13.13
N LEU A 78 -14.20 -6.16 12.38
CA LEU A 78 -12.75 -6.41 12.34
C LEU A 78 -12.11 -6.17 13.71
N CYS A 79 -12.50 -5.10 14.39
CA CYS A 79 -11.98 -4.74 15.71
C CYS A 79 -12.52 -5.60 16.85
N GLY A 80 -13.55 -6.44 16.62
CA GLY A 80 -14.10 -7.35 17.61
C GLY A 80 -15.43 -6.88 18.23
N ASN A 81 -15.93 -5.70 17.87
CA ASN A 81 -17.27 -5.26 18.25
C ASN A 81 -18.31 -5.90 17.31
N GLN A 82 -18.73 -7.12 17.60
CA GLN A 82 -19.52 -7.96 16.68
C GLN A 82 -21.00 -8.06 17.08
N TYR A 83 -21.36 -7.58 18.27
CA TYR A 83 -22.75 -7.49 18.72
C TYR A 83 -23.31 -6.09 18.52
N CYS A 84 -23.19 -5.59 17.28
CA CYS A 84 -23.69 -4.29 16.87
C CYS A 84 -24.48 -4.38 15.57
N GLU A 85 -25.40 -3.46 15.37
CA GLU A 85 -26.18 -3.29 14.14
C GLU A 85 -26.25 -1.81 13.77
N VAL A 86 -26.49 -1.56 12.48
CA VAL A 86 -26.74 -0.21 11.98
C VAL A 86 -28.23 0.07 12.05
N ARG A 87 -28.61 1.17 12.70
CA ARG A 87 -30.00 1.63 12.71
C ARG A 87 -30.41 2.08 11.30
N PRO A 88 -31.49 1.53 10.73
CA PRO A 88 -31.85 1.81 9.34
C PRO A 88 -32.15 3.29 9.02
N TYR A 89 -32.56 4.07 10.03
CA TYR A 89 -33.00 5.45 9.83
C TYR A 89 -31.94 6.50 10.20
N THR A 90 -31.13 6.25 11.23
CA THR A 90 -30.10 7.20 11.70
C THR A 90 -28.72 6.86 11.17
N GLY A 91 -28.49 5.62 10.77
CA GLY A 91 -27.16 5.15 10.36
C GLY A 91 -26.17 4.95 11.50
N GLU A 92 -26.58 5.21 12.73
CA GLU A 92 -25.75 5.02 13.91
C GLU A 92 -25.59 3.55 14.25
N ILE A 93 -24.43 3.21 14.79
CA ILE A 93 -24.17 1.85 15.29
C ILE A 93 -24.73 1.71 16.68
N GLU A 94 -25.69 0.81 16.82
CA GLU A 94 -26.28 0.45 18.09
C GLU A 94 -25.69 -0.85 18.60
N GLN A 95 -25.37 -0.89 19.91
CA GLN A 95 -25.01 -2.13 20.57
C GLN A 95 -26.27 -2.95 20.83
N LEU A 96 -26.24 -4.21 20.46
CA LEU A 96 -27.33 -5.14 20.77
C LEU A 96 -27.25 -5.55 22.23
N GLU A 97 -28.19 -5.09 23.04
CA GLU A 97 -28.33 -5.55 24.42
C GLU A 97 -28.76 -7.03 24.48
N PRO A 98 -28.25 -7.81 25.42
CA PRO A 98 -28.72 -9.18 25.61
C PRO A 98 -30.21 -9.18 25.97
N VAL A 99 -30.97 -10.11 25.37
CA VAL A 99 -32.39 -10.28 25.67
C VAL A 99 -32.59 -10.71 27.12
N TYR A 100 -31.64 -11.39 27.69
CA TYR A 100 -31.61 -11.87 29.06
C TYR A 100 -30.23 -11.65 29.67
N ASP A 101 -30.14 -11.20 30.91
CA ASP A 101 -28.87 -10.91 31.60
C ASP A 101 -27.94 -12.13 31.75
N TRP A 102 -28.51 -13.34 31.75
CA TRP A 102 -27.76 -14.58 31.86
C TRP A 102 -27.19 -15.07 30.50
N LEU A 103 -27.59 -14.44 29.38
CA LEU A 103 -27.16 -14.85 28.05
C LEU A 103 -25.70 -14.43 27.80
N ASN A 104 -24.84 -15.41 27.55
CA ASN A 104 -23.47 -15.14 27.29
C ASN A 104 -23.27 -14.54 25.88
N ARG A 105 -22.54 -13.44 25.77
CA ARG A 105 -22.24 -12.78 24.49
C ARG A 105 -20.74 -12.49 24.34
N GLU A 106 -19.96 -13.57 24.38
CA GLU A 106 -18.54 -13.47 24.10
C GLU A 106 -18.30 -13.40 22.60
N THR A 107 -17.28 -12.62 22.20
CA THR A 107 -16.86 -12.47 20.80
C THR A 107 -15.65 -13.34 20.51
N PHE A 108 -15.75 -14.19 19.50
CA PHE A 108 -14.66 -15.06 19.02
C PHE A 108 -14.27 -14.62 17.62
N ASN A 109 -13.44 -13.60 17.52
CA ASN A 109 -13.12 -12.93 16.26
C ASN A 109 -12.25 -13.79 15.35
N ASN A 110 -12.86 -14.43 14.35
CA ASN A 110 -12.16 -15.15 13.27
C ASN A 110 -11.90 -14.27 12.05
N ILE A 111 -12.57 -13.13 11.91
CA ILE A 111 -12.37 -12.22 10.77
C ILE A 111 -10.95 -11.62 10.81
N ALA A 112 -10.50 -11.19 11.99
CA ALA A 112 -9.20 -10.52 12.12
C ALA A 112 -8.02 -11.36 11.60
N PRO A 113 -7.82 -12.64 11.99
CA PRO A 113 -6.71 -13.44 11.48
C PRO A 113 -6.83 -13.74 9.98
N LEU A 114 -8.05 -13.89 9.44
CA LEU A 114 -8.24 -14.09 8.00
C LEU A 114 -7.82 -12.87 7.19
N ILE A 115 -8.27 -11.68 7.60
CA ILE A 115 -7.91 -10.42 6.95
C ILE A 115 -6.42 -10.11 7.11
N GLN A 116 -5.83 -10.35 8.30
CA GLN A 116 -4.38 -10.19 8.49
C GLN A 116 -3.57 -11.11 7.56
N THR A 117 -4.02 -12.34 7.35
CA THR A 117 -3.38 -13.27 6.42
C THR A 117 -3.49 -12.78 4.97
N ARG A 118 -4.65 -12.26 4.55
CA ARG A 118 -4.83 -11.65 3.22
C ARG A 118 -3.90 -10.47 3.02
N ILE A 119 -3.88 -9.53 3.96
CA ILE A 119 -3.00 -8.35 3.94
C ILE A 119 -1.53 -8.79 3.85
N ALA A 120 -1.10 -9.76 4.67
CA ALA A 120 0.27 -10.26 4.66
C ALA A 120 0.69 -10.85 3.29
N ASN A 121 -0.22 -11.53 2.60
CA ASN A 121 0.05 -12.06 1.27
C ASN A 121 0.01 -10.97 0.18
N LEU A 122 -0.92 -10.03 0.25
CA LEU A 122 -0.98 -8.91 -0.69
C LEU A 122 0.25 -7.98 -0.56
N LYS A 123 0.82 -7.83 0.63
CA LYS A 123 2.07 -7.07 0.85
C LYS A 123 3.29 -7.67 0.15
N LYS A 124 3.31 -8.98 -0.08
CA LYS A 124 4.42 -9.67 -0.76
C LYS A 124 4.49 -9.34 -2.26
N ILE A 125 3.44 -8.77 -2.83
CA ILE A 125 3.42 -8.40 -4.24
C ILE A 125 4.49 -7.33 -4.49
N ASN A 126 5.42 -7.63 -5.36
CA ASN A 126 6.43 -6.68 -5.80
C ASN A 126 5.84 -5.78 -6.91
N TYR A 127 6.03 -4.47 -6.77
CA TYR A 127 5.48 -3.45 -7.67
C TYR A 127 6.59 -2.72 -8.43
N MET A 128 7.63 -3.43 -8.84
CA MET A 128 8.68 -2.81 -9.63
C MET A 128 8.14 -2.42 -11.01
N MET A 129 8.17 -1.13 -11.30
CA MET A 129 7.67 -0.55 -12.54
C MET A 129 8.80 -0.25 -13.50
N LYS A 130 8.54 -0.49 -14.78
CA LYS A 130 9.43 -0.15 -15.89
C LYS A 130 8.64 0.59 -16.95
N VAL A 131 9.22 1.65 -17.50
CA VAL A 131 8.64 2.41 -18.59
C VAL A 131 9.10 1.82 -19.92
N LYS A 132 8.16 1.56 -20.83
CA LYS A 132 8.46 1.15 -22.19
C LYS A 132 8.84 2.35 -23.06
N PRO A 133 9.78 2.19 -23.99
CA PRO A 133 10.08 3.24 -24.96
C PRO A 133 8.86 3.50 -25.87
N ALA A 134 8.67 4.75 -26.27
CA ALA A 134 7.59 5.14 -27.16
C ALA A 134 7.77 4.59 -28.59
N THR A 135 9.03 4.53 -29.05
CA THR A 135 9.42 3.96 -30.35
C THR A 135 10.62 3.04 -30.16
N ASN A 136 11.04 2.37 -31.25
CA ASN A 136 12.25 1.54 -31.24
C ASN A 136 13.54 2.34 -31.48
N GLU A 137 13.49 3.67 -31.35
CA GLU A 137 14.68 4.52 -31.50
C GLU A 137 15.50 4.50 -30.21
N LEU A 138 16.83 4.58 -30.35
CA LEU A 138 17.78 4.53 -29.23
C LEU A 138 17.57 5.65 -28.22
N GLU A 139 17.13 6.82 -28.70
CA GLU A 139 16.84 7.98 -27.86
C GLU A 139 15.64 7.71 -26.95
N ASP A 140 14.60 7.05 -27.46
CA ASP A 140 13.40 6.70 -26.68
C ASP A 140 13.69 5.63 -25.62
N TYR A 141 14.61 4.71 -25.90
CA TYR A 141 15.08 3.75 -24.89
C TYR A 141 15.81 4.46 -23.74
N ALA A 142 16.70 5.43 -24.07
CA ALA A 142 17.38 6.20 -23.03
C ALA A 142 16.39 7.02 -22.17
N LYS A 143 15.40 7.65 -22.79
CA LYS A 143 14.36 8.39 -22.08
C LYS A 143 13.45 7.49 -21.21
N ALA A 144 13.16 6.28 -21.68
CA ALA A 144 12.40 5.30 -20.90
C ALA A 144 13.19 4.80 -19.68
N GLU A 145 14.50 4.65 -19.80
CA GLU A 145 15.38 4.30 -18.66
C GLU A 145 15.43 5.44 -17.63
N VAL A 146 15.55 6.69 -18.07
CA VAL A 146 15.47 7.87 -17.21
C VAL A 146 14.12 7.88 -16.47
N SER A 147 13.02 7.73 -17.19
CA SER A 147 11.67 7.71 -16.61
C SER A 147 11.51 6.58 -15.58
N THR A 148 12.07 5.40 -15.85
CA THR A 148 12.08 4.26 -14.90
C THR A 148 12.86 4.60 -13.65
N SER A 149 14.04 5.20 -13.79
CA SER A 149 14.88 5.60 -12.66
C SER A 149 14.23 6.68 -11.79
N VAL A 150 13.53 7.63 -12.43
CA VAL A 150 12.75 8.67 -11.73
C VAL A 150 11.62 8.06 -10.91
N LEU A 151 10.86 7.11 -11.47
CA LEU A 151 9.80 6.41 -10.73
C LEU A 151 10.33 5.65 -9.53
N GLN A 152 11.44 4.92 -9.69
CA GLN A 152 12.07 4.18 -8.59
C GLN A 152 12.60 5.11 -7.49
N TYR A 153 13.17 6.23 -7.88
CA TYR A 153 13.60 7.25 -6.92
C TYR A 153 12.40 7.80 -6.14
N THR A 154 11.33 8.20 -6.83
CA THR A 154 10.12 8.72 -6.20
C THR A 154 9.53 7.73 -5.19
N GLN A 155 9.49 6.44 -5.55
CA GLN A 155 9.04 5.40 -4.63
C GLN A 155 9.90 5.30 -3.36
N LYS A 156 11.23 5.37 -3.51
CA LYS A 156 12.16 5.30 -2.36
C LYS A 156 12.12 6.56 -1.50
N ALA A 157 12.08 7.74 -2.13
CA ALA A 157 12.13 9.03 -1.44
C ALA A 157 10.86 9.35 -0.62
N THR A 158 9.75 8.70 -0.93
CA THR A 158 8.42 9.03 -0.37
C THR A 158 7.80 7.93 0.49
N ASP A 159 8.59 6.97 0.97
CA ASP A 159 8.12 5.83 1.79
C ASP A 159 6.91 5.11 1.19
N PHE A 160 6.98 4.83 -0.11
CA PHE A 160 5.89 4.22 -0.86
C PHE A 160 5.39 2.91 -0.24
N GLU A 161 6.31 2.06 0.25
CA GLU A 161 5.96 0.77 0.85
C GLU A 161 5.05 0.91 2.07
N ALA A 162 5.32 1.86 2.95
CA ALA A 162 4.49 2.11 4.13
C ALA A 162 3.08 2.60 3.74
N LYS A 163 3.00 3.51 2.75
CA LYS A 163 1.73 4.01 2.24
C LYS A 163 0.95 2.90 1.51
N LYS A 164 1.62 2.05 0.74
CA LYS A 164 1.04 0.88 0.09
C LYS A 164 0.41 -0.07 1.12
N ASP A 165 1.11 -0.35 2.20
CA ASP A 165 0.61 -1.20 3.27
C ASP A 165 -0.68 -0.65 3.89
N THR A 166 -0.73 0.65 4.12
CA THR A 166 -1.92 1.35 4.60
C THR A 166 -3.06 1.29 3.57
N MET A 167 -2.76 1.44 2.29
CA MET A 167 -3.74 1.33 1.21
C MET A 167 -4.35 -0.08 1.14
N ILE A 168 -3.53 -1.13 1.28
CA ILE A 168 -4.02 -2.52 1.31
C ILE A 168 -4.98 -2.72 2.48
N TYR A 169 -4.64 -2.17 3.65
CA TYR A 169 -5.51 -2.25 4.83
C TYR A 169 -6.88 -1.60 4.57
N TRP A 170 -6.92 -0.38 4.01
CA TRP A 170 -8.16 0.31 3.68
C TRP A 170 -8.97 -0.41 2.59
N ASN A 171 -8.30 -0.99 1.59
CA ASN A 171 -8.96 -1.81 0.58
C ASN A 171 -9.66 -3.02 1.19
N GLU A 172 -9.02 -3.75 2.10
CA GLU A 172 -9.64 -4.89 2.76
C GLU A 172 -10.78 -4.47 3.69
N LEU A 173 -10.67 -3.33 4.37
CA LEU A 173 -11.65 -2.82 5.32
C LEU A 173 -12.90 -2.26 4.63
N CYS A 174 -12.73 -1.28 3.74
CA CYS A 174 -13.81 -0.54 3.11
C CYS A 174 -14.09 -0.97 1.67
N GLY A 175 -13.27 -1.84 1.09
CA GLY A 175 -13.33 -2.20 -0.32
C GLY A 175 -12.64 -1.19 -1.26
N ASN A 176 -12.21 -0.03 -0.76
CA ASN A 176 -11.60 1.04 -1.54
C ASN A 176 -10.57 1.84 -0.74
N CYS A 177 -9.61 2.40 -1.47
CA CYS A 177 -8.72 3.44 -1.01
C CYS A 177 -8.35 4.33 -2.20
N PHE A 178 -7.98 5.57 -1.95
CA PHE A 178 -7.65 6.52 -3.02
C PHE A 178 -6.26 7.09 -2.81
N TRP A 179 -5.51 7.19 -3.91
CA TRP A 179 -4.27 7.92 -3.98
C TRP A 179 -4.57 9.32 -4.47
N LEU A 180 -4.07 10.32 -3.78
CA LEU A 180 -4.10 11.70 -4.20
C LEU A 180 -2.66 12.17 -4.41
N THR A 181 -2.36 12.74 -5.55
CA THR A 181 -1.00 13.20 -5.88
C THR A 181 -1.01 14.65 -6.32
N TRP A 182 0.07 15.36 -5.99
CA TRP A 182 0.23 16.78 -6.30
C TRP A 182 1.70 17.13 -6.47
N TRP A 183 1.92 18.29 -7.08
CA TRP A 183 3.24 18.89 -7.15
C TRP A 183 3.46 19.79 -5.94
N ASP A 184 4.49 19.55 -5.16
CA ASP A 184 4.90 20.38 -4.04
C ASP A 184 6.12 21.21 -4.42
N LYS A 185 5.99 22.54 -4.39
CA LYS A 185 7.07 23.48 -4.76
C LYS A 185 8.10 23.65 -3.67
N ASP A 186 7.74 23.36 -2.44
CA ASP A 186 8.59 23.52 -1.27
C ASP A 186 9.42 22.26 -0.96
N LYS A 187 9.31 21.22 -1.80
CA LYS A 187 10.08 19.99 -1.75
C LYS A 187 11.25 19.98 -2.73
N GLY A 188 12.12 19.00 -2.57
CA GLY A 188 13.31 18.82 -3.42
C GLY A 188 14.52 19.57 -2.91
N GLU A 189 15.55 19.70 -3.76
CA GLU A 189 16.79 20.39 -3.41
C GLU A 189 16.61 21.91 -3.43
N LYS A 190 17.20 22.58 -2.45
CA LYS A 190 17.24 24.03 -2.38
C LYS A 190 18.23 24.56 -3.43
N PHE A 191 17.76 25.32 -4.41
CA PHE A 191 18.62 25.86 -5.46
C PHE A 191 18.94 27.36 -5.32
N ALA A 192 18.13 28.14 -4.57
CA ALA A 192 18.36 29.54 -4.33
C ALA A 192 17.79 29.99 -2.97
N SER A 193 18.30 31.07 -2.46
CA SER A 193 17.71 31.76 -1.31
C SER A 193 17.73 33.28 -1.56
N GLU A 194 16.62 33.92 -1.27
CA GLU A 194 16.47 35.38 -1.33
C GLU A 194 16.20 35.91 0.07
N THR A 195 16.90 36.99 0.41
CA THR A 195 16.67 37.68 1.67
C THR A 195 15.61 38.75 1.47
N VAL A 196 14.38 38.46 1.91
CA VAL A 196 13.29 39.43 1.85
C VAL A 196 13.34 40.32 3.07
N LEU A 197 13.48 41.62 2.85
CA LEU A 197 13.37 42.64 3.91
C LEU A 197 11.89 42.95 4.12
N SER A 198 11.33 42.54 5.23
CA SER A 198 9.98 42.94 5.64
C SER A 198 10.09 44.00 6.72
N VAL A 199 9.49 45.16 6.49
CA VAL A 199 9.37 46.22 7.49
C VAL A 199 8.09 45.94 8.28
N LYS A 200 8.19 45.70 9.57
CA LYS A 200 7.05 45.61 10.47
C LYS A 200 6.46 47.02 10.70
N ASP A 201 5.19 47.08 11.08
CA ASP A 201 4.49 48.33 11.39
C ASP A 201 5.20 49.20 12.41
N ASP A 202 6.07 48.62 13.23
CA ASP A 202 6.95 49.32 14.21
C ASP A 202 8.23 49.90 13.61
N GLY A 203 8.41 49.85 12.28
CA GLY A 203 9.61 50.36 11.61
C GLY A 203 10.86 49.48 11.76
N THR A 204 10.79 48.34 12.39
CA THR A 204 11.91 47.38 12.49
C THR A 204 12.02 46.54 11.25
N GLU A 205 13.20 46.56 10.60
CA GLU A 205 13.51 45.69 9.47
C GLU A 205 13.72 44.24 9.96
N SER A 206 12.87 43.32 9.53
CA SER A 206 13.10 41.89 9.73
C SER A 206 13.60 41.27 8.43
N LYS A 207 14.75 40.60 8.50
CA LYS A 207 15.30 39.83 7.40
C LYS A 207 14.71 38.42 7.45
N LYS A 208 13.86 38.07 6.51
CA LYS A 208 13.40 36.67 6.32
C LYS A 208 14.12 36.09 5.09
N GLU A 209 14.82 34.98 5.27
CA GLU A 209 15.35 34.24 4.15
C GLU A 209 14.21 33.39 3.56
N ARG A 210 13.92 33.60 2.29
CA ARG A 210 13.01 32.74 1.50
C ARG A 210 13.87 31.78 0.68
N ALA A 211 13.75 30.50 0.97
CA ALA A 211 14.40 29.46 0.19
C ALA A 211 13.52 29.09 -1.02
N PHE A 212 14.16 28.83 -2.15
CA PHE A 212 13.51 28.32 -3.35
C PHE A 212 13.97 26.88 -3.55
N TYR A 213 13.00 25.99 -3.69
CA TYR A 213 13.22 24.57 -3.91
C TYR A 213 12.86 24.20 -5.35
N GLN A 214 13.38 23.08 -5.83
CA GLN A 214 13.11 22.61 -7.19
C GLN A 214 11.66 22.12 -7.35
N GLY A 215 10.95 21.92 -6.25
CA GLY A 215 9.67 21.23 -6.20
C GLY A 215 9.82 19.71 -6.42
N ASP A 216 8.90 18.93 -5.94
CA ASP A 216 8.86 17.49 -6.19
C ASP A 216 7.42 16.97 -6.07
N ILE A 217 7.19 15.73 -6.52
CA ILE A 217 5.90 15.09 -6.32
C ILE A 217 5.72 14.73 -4.86
N ASP A 218 4.53 15.03 -4.35
CA ASP A 218 4.04 14.44 -3.12
C ASP A 218 2.70 13.73 -3.38
N TYR A 219 2.37 12.78 -2.51
CA TYR A 219 1.13 12.04 -2.60
C TYR A 219 0.73 11.52 -1.22
N GLY A 220 -0.57 11.33 -1.05
CA GLY A 220 -1.15 10.79 0.16
C GLY A 220 -2.26 9.81 -0.15
N LEU A 221 -2.69 9.12 0.90
CA LEU A 221 -3.86 8.27 0.86
C LEU A 221 -5.06 9.05 1.36
N ILE A 222 -6.17 8.86 0.69
CA ILE A 222 -7.47 9.38 1.08
C ILE A 222 -8.39 8.20 1.37
N THR A 223 -9.10 8.32 2.46
CA THR A 223 -10.09 7.32 2.86
C THR A 223 -11.35 7.42 1.99
N PRO A 224 -12.13 6.35 1.85
CA PRO A 224 -13.40 6.41 1.13
C PRO A 224 -14.40 7.40 1.74
N TYR A 225 -14.25 7.74 3.01
CA TYR A 225 -15.11 8.68 3.72
C TYR A 225 -14.94 10.14 3.27
N GLU A 226 -13.81 10.47 2.65
CA GLU A 226 -13.48 11.83 2.21
C GLU A 226 -13.82 12.08 0.74
N VAL A 227 -14.18 11.03 -0.04
CA VAL A 227 -14.35 11.10 -1.50
C VAL A 227 -15.84 11.02 -1.88
N PHE A 228 -16.33 12.02 -2.60
CA PHE A 228 -17.71 12.12 -3.07
C PHE A 228 -17.75 12.18 -4.61
N PRO A 229 -17.98 11.04 -5.29
CA PRO A 229 -18.13 11.02 -6.75
C PRO A 229 -19.45 11.69 -7.19
N GLU A 230 -19.51 12.15 -8.44
CA GLU A 230 -20.76 12.66 -9.05
C GLU A 230 -21.86 11.59 -9.06
N SER A 231 -21.47 10.34 -9.36
CA SER A 231 -22.39 9.22 -9.43
C SER A 231 -21.77 7.95 -8.88
N ILE A 232 -22.45 7.31 -7.94
CA ILE A 232 -22.05 6.00 -7.42
C ILE A 232 -22.24 4.85 -8.42
N PHE A 233 -22.92 5.10 -9.55
CA PHE A 233 -23.18 4.09 -10.59
C PHE A 233 -22.21 4.14 -11.77
N LYS A 234 -21.24 5.04 -11.76
CA LYS A 234 -20.18 5.14 -12.77
C LYS A 234 -18.88 4.62 -12.19
N GLN A 235 -18.33 3.58 -12.79
CA GLN A 235 -17.10 2.93 -12.37
C GLN A 235 -15.87 3.80 -12.63
N GLY A 236 -14.98 3.90 -11.64
CA GLY A 236 -13.70 4.60 -11.74
C GLY A 236 -13.78 6.13 -11.72
N VAL A 237 -12.73 6.75 -11.21
CA VAL A 237 -12.60 8.23 -11.15
C VAL A 237 -12.54 8.84 -12.54
N GLU A 238 -11.92 8.16 -13.48
CA GLU A 238 -11.77 8.64 -14.87
C GLU A 238 -13.11 8.84 -15.59
N ASN A 239 -14.14 8.10 -15.22
CA ASN A 239 -15.47 8.18 -15.80
C ASN A 239 -16.39 9.19 -15.10
N GLN A 240 -15.96 9.71 -13.94
CA GLN A 240 -16.68 10.77 -13.25
C GLN A 240 -16.49 12.10 -13.98
N ARG A 241 -17.53 12.93 -13.99
CA ARG A 241 -17.41 14.29 -14.47
C ARG A 241 -16.72 15.17 -13.43
N SER A 242 -17.12 15.00 -12.16
CA SER A 242 -16.58 15.73 -11.04
C SER A 242 -16.44 14.84 -9.82
N VAL A 243 -15.49 15.18 -8.95
CA VAL A 243 -15.26 14.54 -7.65
C VAL A 243 -15.07 15.63 -6.62
N ILE A 244 -15.71 15.48 -5.47
CA ILE A 244 -15.52 16.37 -4.32
C ILE A 244 -14.71 15.62 -3.27
N LEU A 245 -13.72 16.31 -2.71
CA LEU A 245 -13.00 15.87 -1.52
C LEU A 245 -13.39 16.76 -0.36
N GLU A 246 -13.74 16.15 0.77
CA GLU A 246 -13.97 16.84 2.04
C GLU A 246 -12.93 16.36 3.04
N GLN A 247 -12.09 17.27 3.52
CA GLN A 247 -11.03 17.00 4.48
C GLN A 247 -11.16 17.94 5.67
N VAL A 248 -10.93 17.43 6.87
CA VAL A 248 -10.87 18.24 8.09
C VAL A 248 -9.43 18.59 8.37
N LYS A 249 -9.14 19.88 8.57
CA LYS A 249 -7.78 20.40 8.86
C LYS A 249 -7.83 21.33 10.05
N SER A 250 -6.70 21.40 10.76
CA SER A 250 -6.55 22.38 11.85
C SER A 250 -6.56 23.80 11.31
N VAL A 251 -7.03 24.75 12.11
CA VAL A 251 -7.01 26.18 11.75
C VAL A 251 -5.58 26.66 11.47
N GLU A 252 -4.60 26.15 12.20
CA GLU A 252 -3.19 26.47 11.99
C GLU A 252 -2.69 26.01 10.61
N ASP A 253 -3.03 24.77 10.21
CA ASP A 253 -2.71 24.24 8.89
C ASP A 253 -3.39 25.06 7.77
N ILE A 254 -4.66 25.48 7.99
CA ILE A 254 -5.40 26.30 7.05
C ILE A 254 -4.74 27.67 6.88
N TYR A 255 -4.32 28.29 8.00
CA TYR A 255 -3.61 29.54 7.93
C TYR A 255 -2.26 29.44 7.22
N ASP A 256 -1.49 28.41 7.52
CA ASP A 256 -0.19 28.18 6.87
C ASP A 256 -0.34 27.93 5.36
N LEU A 257 -1.38 27.21 4.98
CA LEU A 257 -1.60 26.82 3.59
C LEU A 257 -2.24 27.90 2.73
N TYR A 258 -3.21 28.62 3.29
CA TYR A 258 -4.05 29.56 2.51
C TYR A 258 -3.89 31.02 2.97
N GLY A 259 -3.33 31.26 4.14
CA GLY A 259 -3.22 32.60 4.72
C GLY A 259 -4.57 33.19 5.15
N ILE A 260 -5.55 32.35 5.43
CA ILE A 260 -6.90 32.75 5.84
C ILE A 260 -7.07 32.40 7.31
N ASP A 261 -7.58 33.38 8.08
CA ASP A 261 -7.91 33.21 9.48
C ASP A 261 -9.37 32.76 9.58
N VAL A 262 -9.60 31.59 10.17
CA VAL A 262 -10.91 30.94 10.27
C VAL A 262 -11.22 30.63 11.73
N GLU A 263 -12.47 30.79 12.14
CA GLU A 263 -12.88 30.34 13.46
C GLU A 263 -13.00 28.79 13.46
N GLY A 264 -12.16 28.15 14.28
CA GLY A 264 -12.17 26.69 14.39
C GLY A 264 -13.39 26.19 15.15
N SER A 265 -13.95 25.09 14.65
CA SER A 265 -15.04 24.36 15.30
C SER A 265 -14.59 22.97 15.74
N ALA A 266 -15.42 22.30 16.55
CA ALA A 266 -15.22 20.90 16.90
C ALA A 266 -15.92 20.05 15.83
N ILE A 267 -15.13 19.41 14.96
CA ILE A 267 -15.64 18.62 13.83
C ILE A 267 -15.36 17.14 14.07
N GLU A 268 -16.35 16.31 13.87
CA GLU A 268 -16.20 14.86 13.92
C GLU A 268 -15.43 14.35 12.68
N THR A 269 -14.35 13.63 12.91
CA THR A 269 -13.54 12.99 11.87
C THR A 269 -13.63 11.48 11.95
N PHE A 270 -13.65 10.81 10.80
CA PHE A 270 -13.55 9.36 10.75
C PHE A 270 -12.08 8.93 10.89
N GLU A 271 -11.61 8.81 12.12
CA GLU A 271 -10.33 8.16 12.39
C GLU A 271 -10.56 6.73 12.90
N LEU A 272 -9.84 5.77 12.35
CA LEU A 272 -9.69 4.44 12.94
C LEU A 272 -8.80 4.56 14.18
N THR A 273 -9.30 5.16 15.24
CA THR A 273 -8.69 4.99 16.54
C THR A 273 -9.24 3.70 17.15
N PRO A 274 -8.42 2.64 17.26
CA PRO A 274 -8.75 1.60 18.19
C PRO A 274 -8.72 2.27 19.56
N VAL A 275 -9.85 2.69 20.06
CA VAL A 275 -9.99 2.96 21.49
C VAL A 275 -9.78 1.61 22.14
N ALA A 276 -8.55 1.35 22.55
CA ALA A 276 -8.20 0.20 23.34
C ALA A 276 -8.86 0.38 24.71
N SER A 277 -10.12 0.08 24.76
CA SER A 277 -10.75 -0.12 26.03
C SER A 277 -10.38 -1.52 26.48
N GLY A 278 -9.63 -1.58 27.49
CA GLY A 278 -9.40 -2.56 28.51
C GLY A 278 -9.86 -4.01 28.37
N GLY A 279 -9.94 -4.55 27.18
CA GLY A 279 -10.34 -5.92 26.88
C GLY A 279 -9.36 -6.98 27.34
N GLY A 280 -8.73 -6.84 28.45
CA GLY A 280 -7.84 -7.85 29.03
C GLY A 280 -8.13 -8.18 30.49
N LEU A 281 -9.01 -7.45 31.14
CA LEU A 281 -9.23 -7.56 32.58
C LEU A 281 -10.67 -7.93 32.97
N GLY A 282 -11.48 -8.47 32.04
CA GLY A 282 -12.81 -8.98 32.38
C GLY A 282 -13.85 -7.90 32.73
N TYR A 283 -13.59 -6.66 32.43
CA TYR A 283 -14.57 -5.59 32.57
C TYR A 283 -15.35 -5.42 31.26
N GLU A 284 -16.66 -5.35 31.44
CA GLU A 284 -17.71 -5.30 30.45
C GLU A 284 -17.35 -4.46 29.21
N ASN A 285 -17.62 -5.06 28.07
CA ASN A 285 -17.91 -4.50 26.75
C ASN A 285 -17.53 -3.04 26.55
N THR A 286 -16.27 -2.79 26.39
CA THR A 286 -15.87 -1.49 25.92
C THR A 286 -15.97 -1.51 24.41
N VAL A 287 -16.93 -0.78 23.93
CA VAL A 287 -17.23 -0.52 22.56
C VAL A 287 -15.97 0.03 21.90
N ILE A 288 -15.37 -0.75 21.03
CA ILE A 288 -14.47 -0.16 20.02
C ILE A 288 -15.43 0.50 19.03
N SER A 289 -15.91 1.67 19.38
CA SER A 289 -16.47 2.52 18.35
C SER A 289 -15.30 2.88 17.44
N LEU A 290 -15.47 2.81 16.14
CA LEU A 290 -14.76 3.72 15.27
C LEU A 290 -15.02 5.08 15.87
N GLY A 291 -14.05 5.56 16.65
CA GLY A 291 -14.22 6.79 17.36
C GLY A 291 -14.39 7.86 16.33
N HIS A 292 -15.54 8.48 16.33
CA HIS A 292 -15.62 9.85 15.86
C HIS A 292 -14.67 10.62 16.77
N ARG A 293 -13.47 10.87 16.27
CA ARG A 293 -12.58 11.79 16.96
C ARG A 293 -13.06 13.18 16.63
N THR A 294 -13.42 13.92 17.63
CA THR A 294 -13.68 15.34 17.49
C THR A 294 -12.33 16.04 17.34
N ALA A 295 -12.06 16.56 16.15
CA ALA A 295 -10.93 17.46 15.94
C ALA A 295 -11.35 18.81 16.53
N GLU A 296 -10.69 19.22 17.60
CA GLU A 296 -10.86 20.54 18.19
C GLU A 296 -10.11 21.59 17.36
N ASN A 297 -10.64 22.79 17.24
CA ASN A 297 -10.03 23.90 16.47
C ASN A 297 -9.72 23.54 15.02
N ALA A 298 -10.67 22.92 14.33
CA ALA A 298 -10.54 22.47 12.97
C ALA A 298 -11.66 23.02 12.07
N GLU A 299 -11.42 23.02 10.76
CA GLU A 299 -12.43 23.40 9.79
C GLU A 299 -12.39 22.48 8.56
N LYS A 300 -13.50 22.40 7.84
CA LYS A 300 -13.65 21.59 6.64
C LYS A 300 -13.01 22.29 5.45
N VAL A 301 -12.22 21.56 4.71
CA VAL A 301 -11.66 21.99 3.42
C VAL A 301 -12.28 21.14 2.32
N ILE A 302 -13.04 21.76 1.46
CA ILE A 302 -13.77 21.13 0.37
C ILE A 302 -13.03 21.45 -0.92
N THR A 303 -12.60 20.41 -1.63
CA THR A 303 -11.95 20.56 -2.94
C THR A 303 -12.82 19.91 -4.02
N TYR A 304 -13.32 20.71 -4.93
CA TYR A 304 -14.10 20.28 -6.08
C TYR A 304 -13.20 20.17 -7.31
N PHE A 305 -13.20 19.00 -7.94
CA PHE A 305 -12.52 18.75 -9.20
C PHE A 305 -13.52 18.44 -10.30
N GLU A 306 -13.45 19.12 -11.44
CA GLU A 306 -14.19 18.80 -12.66
C GLU A 306 -13.22 18.50 -13.80
N ARG A 307 -13.40 17.37 -14.48
CA ARG A 307 -12.53 16.97 -15.59
C ARG A 307 -12.68 17.92 -16.77
N PRO A 308 -11.65 18.04 -17.63
CA PRO A 308 -11.72 18.80 -18.87
C PRO A 308 -12.93 18.45 -19.72
N SER A 309 -13.61 19.48 -20.23
CA SER A 309 -14.83 19.37 -21.05
C SER A 309 -14.81 20.40 -22.18
N LYS A 310 -15.81 20.32 -23.10
CA LYS A 310 -15.92 21.31 -24.19
C LYS A 310 -16.13 22.72 -23.65
N TYR A 311 -16.78 22.87 -22.51
CA TYR A 311 -17.05 24.19 -21.90
C TYR A 311 -15.88 24.69 -21.06
N LYS A 312 -15.16 23.76 -20.38
CA LYS A 312 -13.98 24.04 -19.56
C LYS A 312 -12.83 23.16 -20.04
N PRO A 313 -12.09 23.62 -21.07
CA PRO A 313 -11.06 22.78 -21.73
C PRO A 313 -9.96 22.31 -20.78
N ASN A 314 -9.64 23.11 -19.76
CA ASN A 314 -8.62 22.81 -18.76
C ASN A 314 -9.20 22.15 -17.48
N GLY A 315 -10.53 21.87 -17.48
CA GLY A 315 -11.21 21.44 -16.26
C GLY A 315 -11.44 22.59 -15.28
N LEU A 316 -11.95 22.27 -14.11
CA LEU A 316 -12.18 23.25 -13.05
C LEU A 316 -11.69 22.67 -11.72
N MET A 317 -11.06 23.51 -10.93
CA MET A 317 -10.74 23.21 -9.54
C MET A 317 -11.26 24.36 -8.67
N VAL A 318 -11.93 24.00 -7.57
CA VAL A 318 -12.45 24.96 -6.60
C VAL A 318 -12.06 24.48 -5.21
N ILE A 319 -11.60 25.41 -4.37
CA ILE A 319 -11.29 25.13 -2.97
C ILE A 319 -12.09 26.08 -2.10
N ILE A 320 -12.84 25.48 -1.18
CA ILE A 320 -13.66 26.17 -0.18
C ILE A 320 -13.19 25.77 1.20
N VAL A 321 -13.06 26.71 2.10
CA VAL A 321 -12.73 26.48 3.51
C VAL A 321 -13.93 26.92 4.35
N GLY A 322 -14.46 25.98 5.13
CA GLY A 322 -15.74 26.19 5.80
C GLY A 322 -16.87 26.40 4.82
N ASP A 323 -17.90 27.10 5.25
CA ASP A 323 -19.06 27.40 4.40
C ASP A 323 -19.01 28.80 3.76
N GLU A 324 -17.94 29.61 4.05
CA GLU A 324 -17.90 31.04 3.70
C GLU A 324 -16.70 31.43 2.84
N HIS A 325 -15.60 30.71 2.88
CA HIS A 325 -14.33 31.15 2.28
C HIS A 325 -14.01 30.42 0.97
N LEU A 326 -14.15 31.11 -0.17
CA LEU A 326 -13.66 30.64 -1.47
C LEU A 326 -12.19 30.98 -1.61
N VAL A 327 -11.33 29.96 -1.49
CA VAL A 327 -9.86 30.10 -1.56
C VAL A 327 -9.35 30.12 -2.97
N TYR A 328 -9.87 29.23 -3.80
CA TYR A 328 -9.44 29.08 -5.17
C TYR A 328 -10.60 28.76 -6.10
N TYR A 329 -10.61 29.41 -7.23
CA TYR A 329 -11.47 29.10 -8.37
C TYR A 329 -10.67 29.29 -9.65
N GLY A 330 -10.51 28.25 -10.44
CA GLY A 330 -9.75 28.34 -11.67
C GLY A 330 -9.51 27.01 -12.36
N ASP A 331 -8.70 27.05 -13.40
CA ASP A 331 -8.33 25.88 -14.18
C ASP A 331 -7.66 24.81 -13.31
N MET A 332 -7.96 23.55 -13.59
CA MET A 332 -7.31 22.44 -12.93
C MET A 332 -5.83 22.39 -13.34
N PRO A 333 -4.89 22.32 -12.38
CA PRO A 333 -3.45 22.34 -12.68
C PRO A 333 -2.96 21.05 -13.34
N TYR A 334 -3.79 20.03 -13.45
CA TYR A 334 -3.45 18.70 -13.98
C TYR A 334 -4.27 18.38 -15.22
N SER A 335 -3.80 17.44 -16.04
CA SER A 335 -4.50 16.98 -17.26
C SER A 335 -5.78 16.19 -16.95
N ARG A 336 -5.87 15.62 -15.76
CA ARG A 336 -6.99 14.82 -15.25
C ARG A 336 -7.12 15.01 -13.74
N ILE A 337 -8.21 14.52 -13.19
CA ILE A 337 -8.42 14.53 -11.73
C ILE A 337 -7.26 13.76 -11.06
N PRO A 338 -6.52 14.37 -10.11
CA PRO A 338 -5.30 13.80 -9.55
C PRO A 338 -5.57 12.74 -8.48
N ILE A 339 -6.64 11.97 -8.63
CA ILE A 339 -7.10 10.93 -7.71
C ILE A 339 -7.09 9.60 -8.45
N ILE A 340 -6.43 8.60 -7.88
CA ILE A 340 -6.42 7.23 -8.40
C ILE A 340 -7.09 6.32 -7.39
N GLN A 341 -8.10 5.58 -7.84
CA GLN A 341 -8.83 4.62 -7.03
C GLN A 341 -8.11 3.27 -7.01
N SER A 342 -7.98 2.69 -5.81
CA SER A 342 -7.64 1.30 -5.60
C SER A 342 -8.84 0.56 -5.03
N VAL A 343 -9.14 -0.64 -5.55
CA VAL A 343 -10.35 -1.40 -5.22
C VAL A 343 -9.97 -2.80 -4.76
N CYS A 344 -10.66 -3.33 -3.74
CA CYS A 344 -10.50 -4.71 -3.30
C CYS A 344 -11.20 -5.67 -4.26
N HIS A 345 -12.53 -5.60 -4.32
CA HIS A 345 -13.36 -6.32 -5.28
C HIS A 345 -14.21 -5.35 -6.07
N GLU A 346 -14.01 -5.35 -7.37
CA GLU A 346 -14.74 -4.49 -8.29
C GLU A 346 -16.17 -5.00 -8.48
N VAL A 347 -17.14 -4.11 -8.38
CA VAL A 347 -18.54 -4.39 -8.65
C VAL A 347 -18.93 -3.68 -9.94
N PRO A 348 -19.23 -4.43 -11.02
CA PRO A 348 -19.60 -3.80 -12.29
C PRO A 348 -20.76 -2.82 -12.14
N GLY A 349 -20.60 -1.63 -12.69
CA GLY A 349 -21.61 -0.58 -12.61
C GLY A 349 -21.69 0.17 -11.29
N GLN A 350 -20.72 -0.02 -10.38
CA GLN A 350 -20.61 0.75 -9.14
C GLN A 350 -19.25 1.46 -9.05
N PHE A 351 -19.24 2.62 -8.43
CA PHE A 351 -18.00 3.37 -8.16
C PHE A 351 -17.19 2.71 -7.06
N PHE A 352 -17.84 2.42 -5.94
CA PHE A 352 -17.19 1.80 -4.80
C PHE A 352 -17.18 0.28 -4.94
N GLY A 353 -16.04 -0.32 -4.68
CA GLY A 353 -15.90 -1.78 -4.61
C GLY A 353 -16.38 -2.33 -3.27
N LYS A 354 -16.33 -3.65 -3.16
CA LYS A 354 -16.80 -4.40 -2.02
C LYS A 354 -15.64 -4.94 -1.18
N SER A 355 -15.78 -4.88 0.15
CA SER A 355 -14.88 -5.52 1.11
C SER A 355 -15.25 -6.99 1.30
N VAL A 356 -14.25 -7.85 1.52
CA VAL A 356 -14.47 -9.26 1.89
C VAL A 356 -15.10 -9.38 3.27
N ILE A 357 -14.84 -8.44 4.18
CA ILE A 357 -15.41 -8.45 5.54
C ILE A 357 -16.92 -8.46 5.50
N GLN A 358 -17.53 -7.72 4.57
CA GLN A 358 -18.99 -7.67 4.41
C GLN A 358 -19.59 -9.06 4.21
N ASP A 359 -18.92 -9.94 3.45
CA ASP A 359 -19.39 -11.30 3.20
C ASP A 359 -19.13 -12.25 4.38
N LEU A 360 -18.17 -11.91 5.24
CA LEU A 360 -17.83 -12.69 6.43
C LEU A 360 -18.74 -12.39 7.64
N ILE A 361 -19.36 -11.22 7.71
CA ILE A 361 -20.20 -10.80 8.83
C ILE A 361 -21.30 -11.81 9.19
N PRO A 362 -22.12 -12.34 8.25
CA PRO A 362 -23.15 -13.31 8.56
C PRO A 362 -22.60 -14.59 9.20
N TYR A 363 -21.50 -15.11 8.63
CA TYR A 363 -20.83 -16.30 9.15
C TYR A 363 -20.28 -16.09 10.54
N GLN A 364 -19.67 -14.93 10.79
CA GLN A 364 -19.11 -14.58 12.09
C GLN A 364 -20.18 -14.46 13.18
N ARG A 365 -21.33 -13.85 12.86
CA ARG A 365 -22.48 -13.77 13.79
C ARG A 365 -22.97 -15.16 14.18
N THR A 366 -23.17 -16.05 13.20
CA THR A 366 -23.59 -17.44 13.44
C THR A 366 -22.55 -18.21 14.24
N TYR A 367 -21.26 -18.02 13.95
CA TYR A 367 -20.16 -18.65 14.68
C TYR A 367 -20.16 -18.25 16.16
N ASN A 368 -20.28 -16.96 16.47
CA ASN A 368 -20.36 -16.47 17.84
C ASN A 368 -21.60 -17.09 18.56
N GLY A 369 -22.73 -17.13 17.89
CA GLY A 369 -23.94 -17.75 18.42
C GLY A 369 -23.75 -19.24 18.78
N CYS A 370 -23.11 -20.01 17.89
CA CYS A 370 -22.82 -21.42 18.14
C CYS A 370 -21.92 -21.62 19.37
N ILE A 371 -20.82 -20.85 19.48
CA ILE A 371 -19.89 -21.00 20.60
C ILE A 371 -20.54 -20.55 21.91
N ASN A 372 -21.25 -19.44 21.93
CA ASN A 372 -21.95 -18.99 23.13
C ASN A 372 -22.99 -20.01 23.58
N SER A 373 -23.73 -20.62 22.65
CA SER A 373 -24.67 -21.71 22.98
C SER A 373 -23.96 -22.93 23.59
N ILE A 374 -22.77 -23.27 23.10
CA ILE A 374 -21.95 -24.34 23.67
C ILE A 374 -21.53 -23.97 25.11
N HIS A 375 -21.05 -22.74 25.33
CA HIS A 375 -20.63 -22.28 26.63
C HIS A 375 -21.79 -22.24 27.63
N GLU A 376 -22.95 -21.77 27.20
CA GLU A 376 -24.16 -21.82 28.02
C GLU A 376 -24.59 -23.24 28.41
N TYR A 377 -24.52 -24.15 27.42
CA TYR A 377 -24.83 -25.55 27.69
C TYR A 377 -23.84 -26.14 28.72
N ILE A 378 -22.55 -25.87 28.57
CA ILE A 378 -21.50 -26.33 29.52
C ILE A 378 -21.76 -25.74 30.91
N LYS A 379 -22.08 -24.45 31.02
CA LYS A 379 -22.43 -23.81 32.29
C LYS A 379 -23.64 -24.49 32.94
N ARG A 380 -24.73 -24.72 32.20
CA ARG A 380 -25.91 -25.43 32.70
C ARG A 380 -25.63 -26.87 33.12
N LEU A 381 -24.75 -27.56 32.39
CA LEU A 381 -24.35 -28.91 32.74
C LEU A 381 -23.51 -28.97 34.02
N SER A 382 -22.61 -27.97 34.21
CA SER A 382 -21.71 -27.94 35.34
C SER A 382 -22.39 -27.48 36.64
N LEU A 383 -23.32 -26.51 36.54
CA LEU A 383 -24.01 -25.99 37.72
C LEU A 383 -25.21 -26.86 38.10
N GLY A 384 -25.84 -27.54 37.14
CA GLY A 384 -27.03 -28.38 37.35
C GLY A 384 -28.24 -27.58 37.81
N ASN A 385 -29.42 -27.90 37.28
CA ASN A 385 -30.67 -27.36 37.81
C ASN A 385 -31.30 -28.43 38.72
N LEU A 386 -31.75 -28.02 39.89
CA LEU A 386 -32.47 -28.89 40.79
C LEU A 386 -33.98 -28.58 40.74
N LEU A 387 -34.76 -29.61 40.58
CA LEU A 387 -36.19 -29.55 40.77
C LEU A 387 -36.47 -29.91 42.22
N THR A 388 -37.02 -28.98 42.97
CA THR A 388 -37.33 -29.16 44.41
C THR A 388 -38.74 -28.70 44.73
N GLU A 389 -39.39 -29.33 45.71
CA GLU A 389 -40.64 -28.85 46.25
C GLU A 389 -40.41 -27.61 47.10
N GLU A 390 -41.38 -26.69 47.10
CA GLU A 390 -41.31 -25.47 47.89
C GLU A 390 -41.11 -25.76 49.36
N GLY A 391 -40.06 -25.18 49.96
CA GLY A 391 -39.70 -25.41 51.37
C GLY A 391 -39.03 -26.77 51.68
N SER A 392 -38.63 -27.54 50.66
CA SER A 392 -37.90 -28.80 50.84
C SER A 392 -36.45 -28.58 51.20
N ILE A 393 -35.79 -27.55 50.68
CA ILE A 393 -34.42 -27.18 50.98
C ILE A 393 -34.34 -25.72 51.37
N ASP A 394 -33.32 -25.32 52.11
CA ASP A 394 -32.96 -23.93 52.34
C ASP A 394 -32.24 -23.41 51.09
N ILE A 395 -32.90 -22.51 50.39
CA ILE A 395 -32.40 -21.97 49.12
C ILE A 395 -31.15 -21.10 49.37
N GLU A 396 -31.14 -20.30 50.45
CA GLU A 396 -30.02 -19.41 50.76
C GLU A 396 -28.74 -20.22 51.13
N GLU A 397 -28.90 -21.28 51.94
CA GLU A 397 -27.77 -22.16 52.26
C GLU A 397 -27.26 -22.93 51.04
N TYR A 398 -28.19 -23.35 50.17
CA TYR A 398 -27.81 -24.03 48.92
C TYR A 398 -27.09 -23.11 47.96
N GLU A 399 -27.51 -21.86 47.78
CA GLU A 399 -26.85 -20.89 46.93
C GLU A 399 -25.45 -20.55 47.44
N GLN A 400 -25.22 -20.49 48.74
CA GLN A 400 -23.92 -20.17 49.33
C GLN A 400 -22.95 -21.34 49.34
N HIS A 401 -23.41 -22.55 49.69
CA HIS A 401 -22.54 -23.69 49.97
C HIS A 401 -22.86 -24.98 49.21
N GLY A 402 -23.98 -25.01 48.48
CA GLY A 402 -24.49 -26.23 47.84
C GLY A 402 -23.60 -26.84 46.74
N LEU A 403 -22.66 -26.09 46.20
CA LEU A 403 -21.72 -26.51 45.17
C LEU A 403 -20.30 -26.80 45.73
N GLU A 404 -20.08 -26.64 47.02
CA GLU A 404 -18.78 -26.96 47.64
C GLU A 404 -18.48 -28.47 47.60
N PRO A 405 -17.28 -28.87 47.23
CA PRO A 405 -16.91 -30.28 47.24
C PRO A 405 -17.03 -30.88 48.67
N GLY A 406 -17.91 -31.86 48.82
CA GLY A 406 -18.15 -32.52 50.11
C GLY A 406 -19.26 -31.86 50.97
N ALA A 407 -20.00 -30.91 50.43
CA ALA A 407 -21.16 -30.28 51.11
C ALA A 407 -22.25 -31.33 51.42
N PHE A 408 -22.83 -31.23 52.60
CA PHE A 408 -23.99 -32.03 53.00
C PHE A 408 -25.27 -31.28 52.64
N LEU A 409 -25.99 -31.76 51.63
CA LEU A 409 -27.26 -31.21 51.26
C LEU A 409 -28.37 -31.81 52.09
N VAL A 410 -29.01 -31.03 52.96
CA VAL A 410 -30.07 -31.45 53.84
C VAL A 410 -31.42 -31.02 53.29
N TYR A 411 -32.37 -31.94 53.21
CA TYR A 411 -33.74 -31.63 52.83
C TYR A 411 -34.73 -31.98 53.92
N LYS A 412 -35.87 -31.33 53.94
CA LYS A 412 -36.89 -31.44 54.98
C LYS A 412 -37.56 -32.81 54.97
N ASN A 413 -37.64 -33.44 56.13
CA ASN A 413 -38.29 -34.75 56.26
C ASN A 413 -39.79 -34.65 55.88
N GLY A 414 -40.23 -35.59 55.01
CA GLY A 414 -41.62 -35.62 54.50
C GLY A 414 -41.87 -34.91 53.17
N THR A 415 -40.84 -34.32 52.58
CA THR A 415 -40.84 -33.82 51.21
C THR A 415 -40.07 -34.74 50.29
N ASN A 416 -40.26 -34.65 48.99
CA ASN A 416 -39.45 -35.40 48.03
C ASN A 416 -38.04 -34.81 47.96
N PRO A 417 -37.00 -35.68 47.83
CA PRO A 417 -35.64 -35.21 47.69
C PRO A 417 -35.49 -34.38 46.39
N PRO A 418 -34.64 -33.33 46.38
CA PRO A 418 -34.36 -32.60 45.17
C PRO A 418 -33.85 -33.52 44.06
N VAL A 419 -34.41 -33.37 42.87
CA VAL A 419 -34.02 -34.17 41.71
C VAL A 419 -33.26 -33.30 40.70
N PRO A 420 -32.05 -33.68 40.29
CA PRO A 420 -31.36 -32.93 39.28
C PRO A 420 -32.11 -33.03 37.94
N VAL A 421 -32.35 -31.89 37.31
CA VAL A 421 -32.91 -31.84 35.96
C VAL A 421 -31.85 -32.38 35.02
N GLN A 422 -32.10 -33.53 34.39
CA GLN A 422 -31.21 -34.07 33.39
C GLN A 422 -31.30 -33.20 32.13
N ASN A 423 -30.32 -32.35 31.94
CA ASN A 423 -30.14 -31.66 30.67
C ASN A 423 -29.73 -32.72 29.64
N GLY A 424 -30.35 -32.72 28.46
CA GLY A 424 -29.98 -33.61 27.35
C GLY A 424 -28.52 -33.45 26.95
N SER A 425 -27.95 -34.34 26.17
CA SER A 425 -26.60 -34.19 25.63
C SER A 425 -26.53 -33.03 24.62
N LEU A 426 -25.40 -32.33 24.57
CA LEU A 426 -25.17 -31.34 23.52
C LEU A 426 -25.31 -32.02 22.14
N PRO A 427 -26.16 -31.49 21.25
CA PRO A 427 -26.25 -32.03 19.89
C PRO A 427 -24.90 -31.97 19.18
N THR A 428 -24.46 -33.09 18.60
CA THR A 428 -23.19 -33.19 17.87
C THR A 428 -23.18 -32.30 16.64
N GLU A 429 -24.37 -31.98 16.11
CA GLU A 429 -24.58 -31.10 14.97
C GLU A 429 -24.03 -29.69 15.22
N ILE A 430 -24.18 -29.16 16.45
CA ILE A 430 -23.64 -27.81 16.79
C ILE A 430 -22.11 -27.78 16.73
N MET A 431 -21.48 -28.88 17.16
CA MET A 431 -20.03 -28.99 17.05
C MET A 431 -19.56 -29.09 15.59
N SER A 432 -20.29 -29.83 14.78
CA SER A 432 -20.01 -29.93 13.34
C SER A 432 -20.20 -28.60 12.62
N GLU A 433 -21.30 -27.90 12.95
CA GLU A 433 -21.59 -26.59 12.39
C GLU A 433 -20.51 -25.56 12.70
N ARG A 434 -19.98 -25.55 13.92
CA ARG A 434 -18.84 -24.68 14.28
C ARG A 434 -17.63 -24.89 13.37
N TYR A 435 -17.29 -26.14 13.03
CA TYR A 435 -16.17 -26.44 12.16
C TYR A 435 -16.48 -26.07 10.70
N ASN A 436 -17.71 -26.33 10.25
CA ASN A 436 -18.15 -25.96 8.91
C ASN A 436 -18.10 -24.44 8.72
N LEU A 437 -18.65 -23.67 9.65
CA LEU A 437 -18.64 -22.21 9.60
C LEU A 437 -17.22 -21.65 9.51
N LYS A 438 -16.28 -22.21 10.26
CA LYS A 438 -14.89 -21.78 10.17
C LYS A 438 -14.30 -22.08 8.78
N SER A 439 -14.55 -23.27 8.23
CA SER A 439 -14.11 -23.63 6.89
C SER A 439 -14.78 -22.77 5.81
N ASP A 440 -16.06 -22.45 5.97
CA ASP A 440 -16.78 -21.57 5.06
C ASP A 440 -16.24 -20.14 5.09
N MET A 441 -15.88 -19.62 6.27
CA MET A 441 -15.23 -18.32 6.39
C MET A 441 -13.87 -18.30 5.69
N GLU A 442 -13.05 -19.34 5.84
CA GLU A 442 -11.80 -19.50 5.12
C GLU A 442 -12.04 -19.53 3.59
N TYR A 443 -13.08 -20.28 3.15
CA TYR A 443 -13.46 -20.34 1.75
C TYR A 443 -13.91 -18.98 1.21
N VAL A 444 -14.75 -18.24 1.92
CA VAL A 444 -15.23 -16.91 1.51
C VAL A 444 -14.08 -15.90 1.50
N ALA A 445 -13.20 -15.95 2.51
CA ALA A 445 -12.02 -15.09 2.57
C ALA A 445 -11.01 -15.37 1.45
N GLY A 446 -11.10 -16.51 0.78
CA GLY A 446 -10.11 -16.93 -0.21
C GLY A 446 -8.76 -17.30 0.38
N VAL A 447 -8.75 -17.75 1.63
CA VAL A 447 -7.55 -18.09 2.39
C VAL A 447 -7.74 -19.49 2.96
N SER A 448 -6.80 -20.40 2.74
CA SER A 448 -6.90 -21.76 3.29
C SER A 448 -6.33 -21.85 4.70
N GLN A 449 -6.66 -22.94 5.38
CA GLN A 449 -6.10 -23.27 6.66
C GLN A 449 -4.55 -23.33 6.62
N LEU A 450 -3.98 -23.76 5.50
CA LEU A 450 -2.52 -23.77 5.30
C LEU A 450 -1.93 -22.36 5.41
N MET A 451 -2.56 -21.36 4.80
CA MET A 451 -2.11 -19.97 4.88
C MET A 451 -2.27 -19.36 6.26
N VAL A 452 -3.35 -19.71 6.98
CA VAL A 452 -3.66 -19.13 8.30
C VAL A 452 -2.79 -19.74 9.40
N THR A 453 -2.63 -21.07 9.39
CA THR A 453 -1.97 -21.80 10.49
C THR A 453 -0.59 -22.35 10.13
N GLY A 454 -0.24 -22.39 8.85
CA GLY A 454 0.97 -23.05 8.35
C GLY A 454 0.90 -24.57 8.38
N ASN A 455 -0.22 -25.16 8.83
CA ASN A 455 -0.40 -26.60 8.93
C ASN A 455 -1.11 -27.15 7.70
N ALA A 456 -0.55 -28.22 7.13
CA ALA A 456 -1.22 -28.92 6.03
C ALA A 456 -2.56 -29.52 6.51
N PRO A 457 -3.62 -29.48 5.67
CA PRO A 457 -4.94 -30.01 6.02
C PRO A 457 -4.93 -31.50 6.36
N GLN A 458 -3.94 -32.23 5.88
CA GLN A 458 -3.75 -33.65 6.15
C GLN A 458 -2.32 -33.95 6.52
N THR A 459 -2.12 -34.85 7.48
CA THR A 459 -0.81 -35.16 8.07
C THR A 459 0.20 -35.81 7.11
N ASN A 460 -0.26 -36.37 5.97
CA ASN A 460 0.55 -37.13 5.01
C ASN A 460 0.59 -36.50 3.60
N MET A 461 0.48 -35.17 3.49
CA MET A 461 0.59 -34.52 2.17
C MET A 461 2.04 -34.44 1.72
N SER A 462 2.26 -34.70 0.41
CA SER A 462 3.58 -34.48 -0.20
C SER A 462 3.91 -32.99 -0.31
N GLY A 463 5.18 -32.62 -0.30
CA GLY A 463 5.60 -31.24 -0.49
C GLY A 463 5.05 -30.60 -1.77
N THR A 464 4.93 -31.37 -2.86
CA THR A 464 4.32 -30.92 -4.12
C THR A 464 2.82 -30.66 -3.99
N ALA A 465 2.09 -31.45 -3.20
CA ALA A 465 0.66 -31.21 -2.95
C ALA A 465 0.43 -29.95 -2.12
N ILE A 466 1.30 -29.69 -1.15
CA ILE A 466 1.28 -28.44 -0.34
C ILE A 466 1.58 -27.23 -1.22
N ALA A 467 2.56 -27.33 -2.12
CA ALA A 467 2.89 -26.27 -3.05
C ALA A 467 1.74 -25.95 -4.02
N ASN A 468 1.05 -27.00 -4.54
CA ASN A 468 -0.12 -26.80 -5.39
C ASN A 468 -1.30 -26.14 -4.65
N LEU A 469 -1.52 -26.48 -3.39
CA LEU A 469 -2.54 -25.81 -2.57
C LEU A 469 -2.20 -24.32 -2.37
N ALA A 470 -0.96 -24.02 -2.07
CA ALA A 470 -0.50 -22.63 -1.93
C ALA A 470 -0.65 -21.85 -3.24
N GLU A 471 -0.43 -22.48 -4.40
CA GLU A 471 -0.64 -21.88 -5.72
C GLU A 471 -2.12 -21.58 -5.99
N ILE A 472 -3.03 -22.47 -5.61
CA ILE A 472 -4.49 -22.27 -5.73
C ILE A 472 -4.93 -21.09 -4.85
N ASP A 473 -4.45 -20.99 -3.61
CA ASP A 473 -4.76 -19.91 -2.70
C ASP A 473 -4.26 -18.56 -3.23
N ASN A 474 -3.03 -18.54 -3.75
CA ASN A 474 -2.46 -17.33 -4.37
C ASN A 474 -3.26 -16.89 -5.61
N THR A 475 -3.79 -17.84 -6.39
CA THR A 475 -4.64 -17.54 -7.55
C THR A 475 -5.92 -16.82 -7.14
N ARG A 476 -6.52 -17.15 -6.00
CA ARG A 476 -7.72 -16.46 -5.50
C ARG A 476 -7.44 -15.03 -5.06
N LEU A 477 -6.27 -14.78 -4.49
CA LEU A 477 -5.83 -13.44 -4.11
C LEU A 477 -5.35 -12.59 -5.30
N SER A 478 -5.03 -13.21 -6.44
CA SER A 478 -4.47 -12.52 -7.60
C SER A 478 -5.43 -11.46 -8.16
N LEU A 479 -6.74 -11.66 -8.10
CA LEU A 479 -7.72 -10.66 -8.52
C LEU A 479 -7.57 -9.34 -7.78
N THR A 480 -7.55 -9.39 -6.45
CA THR A 480 -7.31 -8.19 -5.62
C THR A 480 -5.90 -7.61 -5.90
N GLY A 481 -4.91 -8.49 -6.05
CA GLY A 481 -3.55 -8.10 -6.41
C GLY A 481 -3.46 -7.36 -7.75
N ASP A 482 -4.21 -7.80 -8.76
CA ASP A 482 -4.24 -7.16 -10.08
C ASP A 482 -4.90 -5.79 -10.04
N HIS A 483 -5.97 -5.62 -9.24
CA HIS A 483 -6.57 -4.30 -9.01
C HIS A 483 -5.59 -3.34 -8.34
N ILE A 484 -4.86 -3.80 -7.33
CA ILE A 484 -3.82 -3.02 -6.65
C ILE A 484 -2.72 -2.64 -7.64
N ARG A 485 -2.18 -3.59 -8.42
CA ARG A 485 -1.18 -3.31 -9.46
C ARG A 485 -1.67 -2.25 -10.45
N ASN A 486 -2.89 -2.41 -10.95
CA ASN A 486 -3.46 -1.46 -11.90
C ASN A 486 -3.59 -0.05 -11.30
N SER A 487 -3.96 0.10 -10.03
CA SER A 487 -4.00 1.39 -9.34
C SER A 487 -2.61 2.02 -9.25
N ILE A 488 -1.59 1.25 -8.88
CA ILE A 488 -0.20 1.72 -8.78
C ILE A 488 0.35 2.10 -10.16
N ARG A 489 0.02 1.34 -11.22
CA ARG A 489 0.38 1.69 -12.60
C ARG A 489 -0.21 3.03 -13.01
N LYS A 490 -1.50 3.25 -12.73
CA LYS A 490 -2.17 4.53 -13.03
C LYS A 490 -1.53 5.68 -12.25
N LEU A 491 -1.12 5.43 -11.01
CA LEU A 491 -0.41 6.41 -10.18
C LEU A 491 0.95 6.78 -10.80
N ALA A 492 1.73 5.79 -11.23
CA ALA A 492 3.01 6.02 -11.90
C ALA A 492 2.87 6.83 -13.19
N VAL A 493 1.86 6.51 -14.01
CA VAL A 493 1.56 7.29 -15.21
C VAL A 493 1.24 8.75 -14.85
N LEU A 494 0.45 8.98 -13.81
CA LEU A 494 0.13 10.33 -13.36
C LEU A 494 1.37 11.06 -12.83
N TRP A 495 2.28 10.39 -12.13
CA TRP A 495 3.56 10.97 -11.70
C TRP A 495 4.40 11.42 -12.89
N LEU A 496 4.53 10.60 -13.93
CA LEU A 496 5.27 10.98 -15.14
C LEU A 496 4.64 12.19 -15.84
N GLU A 497 3.30 12.27 -15.91
CA GLU A 497 2.60 13.43 -16.45
C GLU A 497 2.88 14.71 -15.64
N ILE A 498 2.88 14.62 -14.31
CA ILE A 498 3.19 15.75 -13.42
C ILE A 498 4.66 16.17 -13.58
N TYR A 499 5.61 15.23 -13.59
CA TYR A 499 7.02 15.54 -13.80
C TYR A 499 7.25 16.20 -15.17
N LYS A 500 6.64 15.69 -16.22
CA LYS A 500 6.74 16.32 -17.55
C LYS A 500 6.24 17.75 -17.58
N ARG A 501 5.24 18.07 -16.78
CA ARG A 501 4.65 19.41 -16.73
C ARG A 501 5.46 20.38 -15.86
N TYR A 502 5.99 19.92 -14.74
CA TYR A 502 6.55 20.78 -13.71
C TYR A 502 8.06 20.68 -13.50
N ALA A 503 8.71 19.57 -13.87
CA ALA A 503 10.15 19.37 -13.69
C ALA A 503 10.97 20.06 -14.82
N THR A 504 10.77 21.35 -15.01
CA THR A 504 11.43 22.14 -16.09
C THR A 504 12.91 22.40 -15.85
N THR A 505 13.36 22.35 -14.59
CA THR A 505 14.77 22.53 -14.22
C THR A 505 15.53 21.22 -14.30
N HIS A 506 16.82 21.28 -14.70
CA HIS A 506 17.68 20.09 -14.66
C HIS A 506 17.87 19.61 -13.22
N ARG A 507 17.70 18.32 -13.02
CA ARG A 507 17.78 17.65 -11.72
C ARG A 507 18.85 16.59 -11.75
N ILE A 508 19.49 16.37 -10.62
CA ILE A 508 20.46 15.30 -10.45
C ILE A 508 19.80 14.20 -9.66
N LEU A 509 19.73 13.03 -10.26
CA LEU A 509 19.22 11.82 -9.59
C LEU A 509 20.41 10.93 -9.29
N ASN A 510 20.69 10.77 -8.00
CA ASN A 510 21.68 9.82 -7.53
C ASN A 510 20.97 8.49 -7.29
N TYR A 511 21.22 7.50 -8.10
CA TYR A 511 20.71 6.16 -7.88
C TYR A 511 21.82 5.14 -7.82
N VAL A 512 21.64 4.13 -7.02
CA VAL A 512 22.54 3.00 -6.93
C VAL A 512 22.09 2.00 -8.00
N GLY A 513 22.91 1.81 -9.01
CA GLY A 513 22.65 0.80 -10.05
C GLY A 513 22.66 -0.62 -9.45
N ALA A 514 22.30 -1.61 -10.27
CA ALA A 514 22.27 -3.03 -9.87
C ALA A 514 23.62 -3.57 -9.35
N ASN A 515 24.70 -2.84 -9.57
CA ASN A 515 26.07 -3.23 -9.22
C ASN A 515 26.65 -2.39 -8.06
N ASP A 516 25.81 -1.82 -7.20
CA ASP A 516 26.21 -0.93 -6.08
C ASP A 516 27.04 0.31 -6.51
N ILE A 517 27.04 0.65 -7.80
CA ILE A 517 27.72 1.84 -8.31
C ILE A 517 26.73 2.98 -8.35
N GLY A 518 27.04 4.04 -7.60
CA GLY A 518 26.27 5.29 -7.65
C GLY A 518 26.40 5.93 -9.03
N LYS A 519 25.31 6.03 -9.77
CA LYS A 519 25.23 6.80 -11.02
C LYS A 519 24.50 8.09 -10.74
N ALA A 520 25.07 9.22 -11.18
CA ALA A 520 24.39 10.50 -11.18
C ALA A 520 23.77 10.71 -12.58
N LEU A 521 22.45 10.77 -12.62
CA LEU A 521 21.70 11.02 -13.84
C LEU A 521 21.17 12.45 -13.81
N VAL A 522 21.51 13.25 -14.81
CA VAL A 522 20.93 14.59 -14.99
C VAL A 522 19.74 14.44 -15.93
N TRP A 523 18.58 14.92 -15.50
CA TRP A 523 17.36 14.81 -16.26
C TRP A 523 16.46 16.05 -16.11
N SER A 524 15.53 16.22 -17.02
CA SER A 524 14.52 17.29 -17.05
C SER A 524 13.19 16.78 -17.60
N ALA A 525 12.18 17.64 -17.65
CA ALA A 525 10.88 17.34 -18.25
C ALA A 525 10.96 16.86 -19.72
N GLU A 526 12.00 17.27 -20.47
CA GLU A 526 12.20 16.90 -21.88
C GLU A 526 12.62 15.44 -22.06
N ASP A 527 13.18 14.84 -21.00
CA ASP A 527 13.63 13.45 -21.01
C ASP A 527 12.48 12.46 -20.76
N ILE A 528 11.29 12.95 -20.42
CA ILE A 528 10.09 12.13 -20.20
C ILE A 528 9.21 12.20 -21.44
N ASN A 529 9.19 11.15 -22.28
CA ASN A 529 8.38 11.10 -23.47
C ASN A 529 7.41 9.92 -23.56
N SER A 530 7.56 8.90 -22.73
CA SER A 530 6.68 7.74 -22.68
C SER A 530 5.95 7.65 -21.34
N TYR A 531 4.68 7.26 -21.41
CA TYR A 531 3.82 7.00 -20.26
C TYR A 531 3.38 5.52 -20.20
N ASP A 532 3.92 4.67 -21.07
CA ASP A 532 3.60 3.25 -21.05
C ASP A 532 4.37 2.54 -19.95
N VAL A 533 3.73 2.40 -18.80
CA VAL A 533 4.28 1.78 -17.61
C VAL A 533 3.85 0.33 -17.53
N GLU A 534 4.81 -0.58 -17.49
CA GLU A 534 4.59 -2.00 -17.24
C GLU A 534 5.23 -2.46 -15.94
N TYR A 535 4.72 -3.56 -15.43
CA TYR A 535 5.36 -4.28 -14.32
C TYR A 535 6.45 -5.21 -14.85
N VAL A 536 7.57 -5.25 -14.14
CA VAL A 536 8.70 -6.14 -14.46
C VAL A 536 8.44 -7.56 -13.98
N THR A 537 7.42 -7.78 -13.13
CA THR A 537 7.25 -9.04 -12.44
C THR A 537 6.38 -10.05 -13.19
N GLU A 538 6.95 -11.19 -13.44
CA GLU A 538 6.24 -12.46 -13.57
C GLU A 538 5.41 -12.68 -12.29
N ASN A 539 4.33 -13.45 -12.38
CA ASN A 539 3.36 -13.74 -11.31
C ASN A 539 4.02 -14.24 -10.00
N GLU A 540 4.61 -13.34 -9.21
CA GLU A 540 5.25 -13.69 -7.94
C GLU A 540 4.25 -14.20 -6.89
N LEU A 541 2.96 -13.81 -6.99
CA LEU A 541 1.91 -14.38 -6.15
C LEU A 541 1.68 -15.87 -6.41
N LEU A 542 1.98 -16.35 -7.62
CA LEU A 542 1.73 -17.73 -8.00
C LEU A 542 2.82 -18.70 -7.55
N MET A 543 3.97 -18.20 -7.10
CA MET A 543 5.08 -19.06 -6.69
C MET A 543 5.66 -18.61 -5.36
N SER A 544 5.62 -19.50 -4.37
CA SER A 544 6.39 -19.28 -3.14
C SER A 544 7.90 -19.26 -3.46
N GLU A 545 8.69 -18.52 -2.67
CA GLU A 545 10.17 -18.51 -2.80
C GLU A 545 10.74 -19.92 -2.88
N ASP A 546 10.16 -20.87 -2.16
CA ASP A 546 10.63 -22.24 -2.13
C ASP A 546 10.35 -22.99 -3.42
N VAL A 547 9.21 -22.72 -4.08
CA VAL A 547 8.90 -23.30 -5.40
C VAL A 547 9.78 -22.69 -6.47
N GLN A 548 10.07 -21.40 -6.42
CA GLN A 548 11.02 -20.74 -7.33
C GLN A 548 12.43 -21.32 -7.15
N LYS A 549 12.88 -21.50 -5.91
CA LYS A 549 14.14 -22.16 -5.60
C LYS A 549 14.18 -23.58 -6.14
N GLN A 550 13.14 -24.35 -5.93
CA GLN A 550 13.05 -25.72 -6.41
C GLN A 550 13.12 -25.79 -7.93
N ARG A 551 12.34 -24.96 -8.65
CA ARG A 551 12.41 -24.86 -10.12
C ARG A 551 13.79 -24.45 -10.62
N PHE A 552 14.42 -23.49 -9.96
CA PHE A 552 15.78 -23.09 -10.33
C PHE A 552 16.76 -24.26 -10.17
N PHE A 553 16.69 -25.00 -9.07
CA PHE A 553 17.52 -26.17 -8.85
C PHE A 553 17.20 -27.33 -9.79
N ASP A 554 15.94 -27.52 -10.14
CA ASP A 554 15.57 -28.52 -11.15
C ASP A 554 16.15 -28.17 -12.51
N MET A 555 16.07 -26.91 -12.96
CA MET A 555 16.71 -26.44 -14.18
C MET A 555 18.26 -26.54 -14.11
N TYR A 556 18.83 -26.24 -12.95
CA TYR A 556 20.26 -26.38 -12.70
C TYR A 556 20.71 -27.84 -12.80
N ASN A 557 19.98 -28.76 -12.21
CA ASN A 557 20.24 -30.19 -12.24
C ASN A 557 19.98 -30.81 -13.63
N MET A 558 19.05 -30.27 -14.40
CA MET A 558 18.80 -30.67 -15.79
C MET A 558 19.92 -30.18 -16.74
N GLY A 559 20.88 -29.39 -16.26
CA GLY A 559 21.96 -28.86 -17.07
C GLY A 559 21.55 -27.76 -18.06
N LEU A 560 20.37 -27.15 -17.89
CA LEU A 560 19.90 -26.09 -18.79
C LEU A 560 20.77 -24.82 -18.76
N PHE A 561 21.61 -24.68 -17.74
CA PHE A 561 22.54 -23.56 -17.58
C PHE A 561 23.99 -23.92 -17.97
N THR A 562 24.23 -25.09 -18.54
CA THR A 562 25.57 -25.50 -18.98
C THR A 562 25.86 -25.01 -20.41
N ASP A 563 27.06 -24.47 -20.62
CA ASP A 563 27.57 -24.12 -21.93
C ASP A 563 27.85 -25.40 -22.76
N ASP A 564 28.09 -25.22 -24.08
CA ASP A 564 28.43 -26.29 -25.01
C ASP A 564 29.65 -27.13 -24.55
N ASN A 565 30.47 -26.58 -23.65
CA ASN A 565 31.64 -27.23 -23.05
C ASN A 565 31.34 -27.96 -21.72
N GLY A 566 30.07 -28.02 -21.30
CA GLY A 566 29.64 -28.64 -20.04
C GLY A 566 30.00 -27.83 -18.78
N ARG A 567 30.42 -26.57 -18.91
CA ARG A 567 30.76 -25.69 -17.79
C ARG A 567 29.54 -24.83 -17.44
N ILE A 568 29.29 -24.65 -16.15
CA ILE A 568 28.25 -23.75 -15.68
C ILE A 568 28.86 -22.36 -15.49
N PRO A 569 28.32 -21.32 -16.16
CA PRO A 569 28.80 -19.95 -16.01
C PRO A 569 28.82 -19.51 -14.55
N MET A 570 29.83 -18.75 -14.15
CA MET A 570 30.06 -18.33 -12.78
C MET A 570 28.86 -17.57 -12.20
N ARG A 571 28.20 -16.76 -13.03
CA ARG A 571 27.03 -15.99 -12.69
C ARG A 571 25.83 -16.86 -12.29
N VAL A 572 25.64 -18.01 -12.92
CA VAL A 572 24.58 -18.96 -12.56
C VAL A 572 24.86 -19.55 -11.18
N LYS A 573 26.14 -19.80 -10.87
CA LYS A 573 26.58 -20.28 -9.55
C LYS A 573 26.32 -19.23 -8.45
N ILE A 574 26.63 -17.96 -8.73
CA ILE A 574 26.37 -16.83 -7.82
C ILE A 574 24.86 -16.72 -7.55
N ARG A 575 24.05 -16.73 -8.63
CA ARG A 575 22.59 -16.68 -8.51
C ARG A 575 22.00 -17.86 -7.74
N ALA A 576 22.58 -19.06 -7.91
CA ALA A 576 22.21 -20.24 -7.14
C ALA A 576 22.47 -20.03 -5.63
N MET A 577 23.58 -19.41 -5.26
CA MET A 577 23.91 -19.12 -3.88
C MET A 577 23.03 -18.02 -3.27
N GLU A 578 22.70 -16.99 -4.03
CA GLU A 578 21.73 -15.96 -3.64
C GLU A 578 20.38 -16.59 -3.33
N TYR A 579 19.89 -17.49 -4.18
CA TYR A 579 18.63 -18.22 -3.93
C TYR A 579 18.70 -19.11 -2.68
N MET A 580 19.86 -19.70 -2.36
CA MET A 580 20.01 -20.53 -1.17
C MET A 580 19.98 -19.72 0.14
N LYS A 581 20.13 -18.38 0.08
CA LYS A 581 20.29 -17.52 1.27
C LYS A 581 21.31 -18.10 2.27
N ALA A 582 22.41 -18.66 1.74
CA ALA A 582 23.42 -19.36 2.51
C ALA A 582 24.33 -18.38 3.25
N GLY A 583 23.83 -17.61 4.19
CA GLY A 583 24.61 -16.76 5.09
C GLY A 583 25.61 -15.83 4.39
N ASN A 584 26.78 -15.62 4.98
CA ASN A 584 27.88 -14.82 4.44
C ASN A 584 28.60 -15.51 3.26
N TYR A 585 27.89 -15.82 2.16
CA TYR A 585 28.49 -16.39 0.95
C TYR A 585 29.45 -15.42 0.26
N THR A 586 29.34 -14.11 0.52
CA THR A 586 30.28 -13.09 0.04
C THR A 586 31.72 -13.36 0.49
N ASP A 587 31.92 -13.97 1.65
CA ASP A 587 33.26 -14.31 2.13
C ASP A 587 33.86 -15.55 1.44
N ILE A 588 33.02 -16.42 0.87
CA ILE A 588 33.46 -17.67 0.23
C ILE A 588 33.80 -17.46 -1.26
N MET A 589 33.17 -16.45 -1.90
CA MET A 589 33.25 -16.21 -3.36
C MET A 589 34.02 -14.95 -3.75
N ASN A 590 34.77 -14.38 -2.81
CA ASN A 590 35.23 -13.01 -2.90
C ASN A 590 36.05 -12.66 -4.14
N LEU A 591 36.90 -13.57 -4.65
CA LEU A 591 37.81 -13.18 -5.74
C LEU A 591 37.06 -13.03 -7.07
N ASN A 592 36.26 -14.01 -7.47
CA ASN A 592 35.58 -14.00 -8.76
C ASN A 592 34.44 -12.95 -8.81
N LEU A 593 33.74 -12.75 -7.68
CA LEU A 593 32.75 -11.69 -7.57
C LEU A 593 33.39 -10.30 -7.65
N LEU A 594 34.53 -10.13 -6.96
CA LEU A 594 35.30 -8.88 -7.02
C LEU A 594 35.84 -8.61 -8.44
N GLN A 595 36.30 -9.64 -9.17
CA GLN A 595 36.72 -9.51 -10.57
C GLN A 595 35.55 -9.09 -11.48
N MET A 596 34.38 -9.72 -11.31
CA MET A 596 33.17 -9.34 -12.03
C MET A 596 32.75 -7.90 -11.74
N GLN A 597 32.76 -7.49 -10.45
CA GLN A 597 32.48 -6.11 -10.07
C GLN A 597 33.55 -5.14 -10.59
N ALA A 598 34.82 -5.54 -10.66
CA ALA A 598 35.89 -4.75 -11.24
C ALA A 598 35.62 -4.49 -12.74
N ALA A 599 35.32 -5.52 -13.52
CA ALA A 599 34.99 -5.38 -14.93
C ALA A 599 33.74 -4.49 -15.17
N GLN A 600 32.75 -4.62 -14.29
CA GLN A 600 31.55 -3.76 -14.34
C GLN A 600 31.90 -2.28 -14.04
N ARG A 601 32.77 -2.02 -13.06
CA ARG A 601 33.24 -0.66 -12.75
C ARG A 601 34.03 -0.07 -13.95
N GLU A 602 34.81 -0.87 -14.61
CA GLU A 602 35.52 -0.45 -15.81
C GLU A 602 34.55 -0.03 -16.93
N ASN A 603 33.46 -0.77 -17.14
CA ASN A 603 32.43 -0.37 -18.10
C ASN A 603 31.84 1.02 -17.74
N VAL A 604 31.59 1.29 -16.47
CA VAL A 604 31.13 2.61 -16.02
C VAL A 604 32.19 3.70 -16.19
N PHE A 605 33.47 3.39 -16.03
CA PHE A 605 34.53 4.35 -16.29
C PHE A 605 34.57 4.75 -17.78
N PHE A 606 34.37 3.82 -18.71
CA PHE A 606 34.23 4.15 -20.13
C PHE A 606 33.02 5.03 -20.41
N GLU A 607 31.87 4.80 -19.78
CA GLU A 607 30.71 5.68 -19.88
C GLU A 607 31.04 7.12 -19.45
N ASN A 608 31.82 7.27 -18.37
CA ASN A 608 32.22 8.56 -17.84
C ASN A 608 33.39 9.20 -18.57
N GLY A 609 33.95 8.56 -19.59
CA GLY A 609 35.05 9.10 -20.37
C GLY A 609 36.42 8.87 -19.74
N VAL A 610 36.57 7.83 -18.94
CA VAL A 610 37.84 7.40 -18.37
C VAL A 610 38.20 6.05 -18.96
N VAL A 611 39.41 5.92 -19.49
CA VAL A 611 39.92 4.65 -20.05
C VAL A 611 40.76 3.96 -18.97
N PRO A 612 40.27 2.87 -18.36
CA PRO A 612 41.03 2.09 -17.39
C PRO A 612 42.14 1.31 -18.08
N LYS A 613 43.19 1.03 -17.32
CA LYS A 613 44.29 0.17 -17.78
C LYS A 613 44.07 -1.24 -17.25
N ILE A 614 44.41 -2.25 -18.07
CA ILE A 614 44.37 -3.64 -17.66
C ILE A 614 45.39 -3.87 -16.53
N SER A 615 44.98 -4.57 -15.50
CA SER A 615 45.84 -4.95 -14.38
C SER A 615 46.37 -6.37 -14.56
N ASP A 616 47.61 -6.61 -14.09
CA ASP A 616 48.19 -7.96 -14.05
C ASP A 616 47.46 -8.93 -13.12
N PHE A 617 46.50 -8.42 -12.31
CA PHE A 617 45.70 -9.19 -11.38
C PHE A 617 44.29 -9.49 -11.89
N ASP A 618 43.96 -9.03 -13.12
CA ASP A 618 42.63 -9.23 -13.69
C ASP A 618 42.48 -10.68 -14.20
N GLU A 619 41.36 -11.31 -13.83
CA GLU A 619 40.93 -12.59 -14.38
C GLU A 619 40.36 -12.35 -15.78
N HIS A 620 41.18 -12.50 -16.81
CA HIS A 620 40.84 -12.10 -18.17
C HIS A 620 39.57 -12.77 -18.70
N GLU A 621 39.28 -14.02 -18.37
CA GLU A 621 38.05 -14.72 -18.81
C GLU A 621 36.80 -14.06 -18.28
N ILE A 622 36.79 -13.63 -17.02
CA ILE A 622 35.65 -12.94 -16.38
C ILE A 622 35.45 -11.54 -16.98
N HIS A 623 36.55 -10.79 -17.16
CA HIS A 623 36.51 -9.46 -17.78
C HIS A 623 36.00 -9.53 -19.24
N ILE A 624 36.42 -10.50 -20.02
CA ILE A 624 35.95 -10.72 -21.40
C ILE A 624 34.44 -10.97 -21.42
N GLU A 625 33.93 -11.82 -20.52
CA GLU A 625 32.50 -12.11 -20.44
C GLU A 625 31.67 -10.86 -20.09
N GLU A 626 32.08 -10.09 -19.08
CA GLU A 626 31.35 -8.90 -18.62
C GLU A 626 31.45 -7.72 -19.63
N HIS A 627 32.62 -7.48 -20.25
CA HIS A 627 32.74 -6.46 -21.27
C HIS A 627 31.98 -6.82 -22.56
N LEU A 628 32.02 -8.07 -23.00
CA LEU A 628 31.23 -8.54 -24.13
C LEU A 628 29.75 -8.38 -23.92
N ARG A 629 29.30 -8.68 -22.69
CA ARG A 629 27.91 -8.50 -22.30
C ARG A 629 27.48 -7.05 -22.33
N TYR A 630 28.31 -6.14 -21.81
CA TYR A 630 28.04 -4.71 -21.84
C TYR A 630 28.00 -4.19 -23.30
N ILE A 631 28.88 -4.64 -24.16
CA ILE A 631 28.90 -4.28 -25.61
C ILE A 631 27.60 -4.72 -26.31
N LEU A 632 26.99 -5.81 -25.88
CA LEU A 632 25.72 -6.30 -26.44
C LEU A 632 24.50 -5.62 -25.85
N GLN A 633 24.62 -4.78 -24.80
CA GLN A 633 23.55 -4.03 -24.19
C GLN A 633 23.28 -2.70 -24.89
N MET A 634 22.12 -2.14 -24.65
CA MET A 634 21.68 -0.88 -25.25
C MET A 634 22.54 0.31 -24.82
N GLU A 635 23.00 0.29 -23.57
CA GLU A 635 23.84 1.32 -22.96
C GLU A 635 25.13 1.55 -23.80
N PHE A 636 25.75 0.48 -24.28
CA PHE A 636 26.90 0.60 -25.14
C PHE A 636 26.56 1.19 -26.52
N GLN A 637 25.38 0.87 -27.07
CA GLN A 637 24.95 1.47 -28.34
C GLN A 637 24.73 2.99 -28.18
N ILE A 638 24.20 3.41 -27.04
CA ILE A 638 24.06 4.82 -26.69
C ILE A 638 25.43 5.48 -26.49
N LEU A 639 26.37 4.81 -25.81
CA LEU A 639 27.75 5.27 -25.68
C LEU A 639 28.42 5.47 -27.04
N LYS A 640 28.23 4.51 -27.96
CA LYS A 640 28.76 4.55 -29.32
C LYS A 640 28.27 5.74 -30.13
N LEU A 641 27.03 6.18 -29.91
CA LEU A 641 26.45 7.37 -30.54
C LEU A 641 26.93 8.67 -29.90
N LYS A 642 26.92 8.72 -28.56
CA LYS A 642 27.26 9.96 -27.82
C LYS A 642 28.77 10.22 -27.73
N LYS A 643 29.55 9.17 -27.54
CA LYS A 643 30.99 9.23 -27.29
C LYS A 643 31.74 8.10 -28.03
N PRO A 644 31.84 8.14 -29.37
CA PRO A 644 32.40 7.04 -30.17
C PRO A 644 33.85 6.67 -29.80
N GLU A 645 34.64 7.65 -29.35
CA GLU A 645 36.04 7.43 -28.96
C GLU A 645 36.18 6.47 -27.78
N TYR A 646 35.28 6.58 -26.78
CA TYR A 646 35.30 5.69 -25.60
C TYR A 646 34.71 4.31 -25.91
N ALA A 647 33.74 4.22 -26.82
CA ALA A 647 33.23 2.95 -27.29
C ALA A 647 34.33 2.15 -28.04
N GLU A 648 35.11 2.83 -28.90
CA GLU A 648 36.24 2.21 -29.57
C GLU A 648 37.36 1.82 -28.58
N ALA A 649 37.59 2.64 -27.55
CA ALA A 649 38.54 2.35 -26.48
C ALA A 649 38.12 1.06 -25.71
N LEU A 650 36.85 0.87 -25.40
CA LEU A 650 36.37 -0.36 -24.76
C LEU A 650 36.48 -1.58 -25.67
N GLU A 651 36.17 -1.43 -26.97
CA GLU A 651 36.35 -2.53 -27.92
C GLU A 651 37.84 -2.95 -28.04
N ASN A 652 38.77 -1.99 -27.95
CA ASN A 652 40.21 -2.27 -27.94
C ASN A 652 40.64 -2.92 -26.62
N HIS A 653 40.16 -2.43 -25.49
CA HIS A 653 40.39 -3.00 -24.16
C HIS A 653 39.94 -4.47 -24.10
N LEU A 654 38.78 -4.79 -24.65
CA LEU A 654 38.31 -6.18 -24.77
C LEU A 654 39.23 -7.03 -25.66
N ARG A 655 39.77 -6.47 -26.74
CA ARG A 655 40.74 -7.19 -27.60
C ARG A 655 42.05 -7.48 -26.87
N GLU A 656 42.54 -6.55 -26.06
CA GLU A 656 43.72 -6.73 -25.22
C GLU A 656 43.51 -7.85 -24.19
N HIS A 657 42.36 -7.87 -23.47
CA HIS A 657 42.02 -8.98 -22.57
C HIS A 657 42.00 -10.33 -23.29
N LYS A 658 41.43 -10.41 -24.52
CA LYS A 658 41.44 -11.64 -25.31
C LYS A 658 42.86 -12.11 -25.68
N GLN A 659 43.74 -11.18 -26.03
CA GLN A 659 45.14 -11.52 -26.34
C GLN A 659 45.88 -12.04 -25.12
N LEU A 660 45.70 -11.40 -23.94
CA LEU A 660 46.31 -11.82 -22.68
C LEU A 660 45.79 -13.19 -22.24
N ALA A 661 44.50 -13.45 -22.34
CA ALA A 661 43.91 -14.75 -22.02
C ALA A 661 44.45 -15.89 -22.93
N GLU A 662 44.69 -15.61 -24.22
CA GLU A 662 45.29 -16.56 -25.12
C GLU A 662 46.79 -16.85 -24.77
N LEU A 663 47.54 -15.81 -24.41
CA LEU A 663 48.93 -15.96 -23.96
C LEU A 663 49.03 -16.79 -22.66
N GLU A 664 48.17 -16.53 -21.70
CA GLU A 664 48.09 -17.34 -20.45
C GLU A 664 47.75 -18.82 -20.74
N LYS A 665 46.79 -19.09 -21.63
CA LYS A 665 46.48 -20.46 -22.04
C LYS A 665 47.66 -21.17 -22.69
N GLN A 666 48.41 -20.48 -23.54
CA GLN A 666 49.61 -21.03 -24.19
C GLN A 666 50.72 -21.29 -23.15
N GLN A 667 50.94 -20.38 -22.19
CA GLN A 667 51.91 -20.57 -21.11
C GLN A 667 51.56 -21.74 -20.21
N ASN A 668 50.30 -21.85 -19.82
CA ASN A 668 49.81 -22.94 -18.99
C ASN A 668 49.88 -24.29 -19.69
N ALA A 669 49.57 -24.36 -20.98
CA ALA A 669 49.74 -25.55 -21.80
C ALA A 669 51.23 -25.97 -21.91
N ALA A 670 52.15 -25.02 -22.10
CA ALA A 670 53.58 -25.28 -22.16
C ALA A 670 54.14 -25.80 -20.81
N MET A 671 53.69 -25.21 -19.68
CA MET A 671 54.04 -25.70 -18.32
C MET A 671 53.52 -27.12 -18.05
N GLN A 672 52.30 -27.42 -18.48
CA GLN A 672 51.71 -28.78 -18.36
C GLN A 672 52.50 -29.80 -19.20
N MET A 673 52.90 -29.46 -20.40
CA MET A 673 53.76 -30.32 -21.25
C MET A 673 55.13 -30.55 -20.61
N GLN A 674 55.73 -29.51 -20.02
CA GLN A 674 57.02 -29.65 -19.30
C GLN A 674 56.90 -30.51 -18.05
N SER A 675 55.84 -30.32 -17.28
CA SER A 675 55.58 -31.13 -16.07
C SER A 675 55.32 -32.61 -16.42
N ALA A 676 54.58 -32.89 -17.49
CA ALA A 676 54.34 -34.24 -17.98
C ALA A 676 55.62 -34.89 -18.52
N ALA A 677 56.50 -34.12 -19.17
CA ALA A 677 57.79 -34.60 -19.60
C ALA A 677 58.74 -34.91 -18.44
N MET A 678 58.71 -34.15 -17.35
CA MET A 678 59.46 -34.43 -16.12
C MET A 678 58.93 -35.62 -15.32
N GLN A 679 57.64 -35.94 -15.41
CA GLN A 679 57.08 -37.13 -14.76
C GLN A 679 57.36 -38.43 -15.54
N ASN A 680 57.69 -38.34 -16.79
CA ASN A 680 58.05 -39.50 -17.64
C ASN A 680 59.55 -39.75 -17.72
N MET A 681 60.38 -38.93 -17.08
CA MET A 681 61.80 -39.18 -16.84
C MET A 681 62.03 -39.76 -15.41
#